data_4b9c4c9a16a06ed00cbf5d1e48d2d329
#
_entry.id   4b9c4c9a16a06ed00cbf5d1e48d2d329
#
_cell.length_a   1.000
_cell.length_b   1.000
_cell.length_c   1.000
_cell.angle_alpha   90.00
_cell.angle_beta   90.00
_cell.angle_gamma   90.00
#
_symmetry.space_group_name_H-M   'P 1'
#
loop_
_entity.id
_entity.type
_entity.pdbx_description
1 polymer ?
#
loop_
_entity_poly.entity_id
_entity_poly.type
_entity_poly.pdbx_seq_one_letter_code
_entity_poly.pdbx_strand_id
1 'polypeptide(L)'
;PKSDLSFSAIALYGNGDYCSTSYTFTGTNKKYRMVVKGASSNSTAAGVSVYIGEKKVGAVSFTGTSLSAQSFDFKMTDVTGTQEIKFLLETDNGSNDTYVHSYELYYIGDIPEAPPAPVPASKGAAYTGNYRNLFKEYGYSEDEINEKVESTWEKLFYGNDDERLYYPVGDDMAYIYTADTDDVRSEGMSYGMMICVQMDKKKEFDCLWKWAKPYMQHTDGEYKGYFAWKMKTNGTKIDNTPASDGEEYFATALLFASARWGDGEGIYNYRTEAQDILTTMLHQADDGQGVNMFDSTHKMPVFCPIGSAATYTDPSYHLPAFYEVWALEADQDNEFWSEAAKASREHFKKATNASTGLGPDYSEYSGAARNEGDHKDFRFDAWRTAANIACDYAWWAKDDWAVTHANTLQSFFYDQGVESYGNQWTLDGSKEYSSDHSPGLVAMNATAGLAASTQKAWAFVEDFWNISPTTGKYRYYDGCLYMMGLLHCSGNFRVYLSSDAPKPVVNGKISTTKAEFDLKEEAQTDITTNLILSGERHFSKIRNGNVVLEQGKDYTIDGDKVTILKQYLAKQSVGITTLTFLFDAGANATLTITIKNSTTGETPAVTGPFDKIQAISVKDSRDITISDGKVIFNSTDSYIAFTLDFGSEKATKVAAYVKEPNNSGQLFVRNGSLSATPTTVYNLGNGSWKEVSSSLNPNLTGKTTIYIQTNKAGLELEWVQFRK
;
A
#
# COMPACT_ATOMS: atom_id res chain seq x y z
N PRO A 1 25.99 24.04 39.32
CA PRO A 1 24.54 24.24 39.31
C PRO A 1 24.28 25.74 39.22
N LYS A 2 23.50 26.18 38.19
CA LYS A 2 23.00 27.56 38.17
C LYS A 2 21.96 27.70 39.27
N SER A 3 22.05 28.81 40.03
CA SER A 3 21.21 29.08 41.22
C SER A 3 19.72 29.24 40.92
N ASP A 4 19.33 29.23 39.67
CA ASP A 4 18.00 29.56 39.18
C ASP A 4 17.13 28.34 38.83
N LEU A 5 17.69 27.14 38.87
CA LEU A 5 16.98 25.91 38.57
C LEU A 5 16.60 25.16 39.87
N SER A 6 15.37 24.71 39.98
CA SER A 6 14.88 23.91 41.08
C SER A 6 15.28 22.41 41.01
N PHE A 7 16.09 22.03 40.00
CA PHE A 7 16.49 20.65 39.70
C PHE A 7 17.95 20.58 39.23
N SER A 8 18.57 19.39 39.30
CA SER A 8 19.90 19.13 38.75
C SER A 8 19.78 18.64 37.30
N ALA A 9 20.58 19.18 36.37
CA ALA A 9 20.61 18.76 34.97
C ALA A 9 22.01 18.99 34.38
N ILE A 10 22.25 18.38 33.23
CA ILE A 10 23.39 18.71 32.36
C ILE A 10 23.00 19.89 31.49
N ALA A 11 23.81 20.97 31.55
CA ALA A 11 23.63 22.15 30.70
C ALA A 11 24.40 21.97 29.37
N LEU A 12 23.72 22.24 28.27
CA LEU A 12 24.26 22.34 26.91
C LEU A 12 24.26 23.83 26.54
N TYR A 13 25.43 24.37 26.18
CA TYR A 13 25.67 25.82 26.08
C TYR A 13 25.53 26.36 24.65
N GLY A 14 25.64 25.52 23.65
CA GLY A 14 25.54 25.93 22.24
C GLY A 14 25.43 24.76 21.29
N ASN A 15 25.13 25.06 20.03
CA ASN A 15 25.01 24.06 18.98
C ASN A 15 26.24 23.17 18.89
N GLY A 16 26.02 21.86 18.88
CA GLY A 16 27.06 20.84 18.89
C GLY A 16 27.42 20.30 20.29
N ASP A 17 26.98 20.94 21.38
CA ASP A 17 27.12 20.40 22.70
C ASP A 17 26.26 19.16 22.90
N TYR A 18 26.78 18.18 23.62
CA TYR A 18 26.04 16.94 23.89
C TYR A 18 26.33 16.37 25.27
N CYS A 19 25.43 15.52 25.72
CA CYS A 19 25.69 14.59 26.79
C CYS A 19 25.32 13.17 26.33
N SER A 20 26.00 12.17 26.90
CA SER A 20 25.73 10.78 26.51
C SER A 20 25.80 9.82 27.72
N THR A 21 25.21 8.65 27.46
CA THR A 21 25.24 7.49 28.38
C THR A 21 25.26 6.23 27.54
N SER A 22 25.50 5.08 28.16
CA SER A 22 25.47 3.79 27.48
C SER A 22 24.28 2.96 27.95
N TYR A 23 23.65 2.25 26.98
CA TYR A 23 22.58 1.29 27.26
C TYR A 23 22.80 0.00 26.45
N THR A 24 22.51 -1.15 27.09
CA THR A 24 22.63 -2.44 26.42
C THR A 24 21.27 -2.89 25.88
N PHE A 25 21.12 -2.84 24.57
CA PHE A 25 19.93 -3.33 23.86
C PHE A 25 19.99 -4.85 23.73
N THR A 26 18.91 -5.53 24.10
CA THR A 26 18.78 -6.99 24.03
C THR A 26 17.85 -7.38 22.89
N GLY A 27 18.39 -8.11 21.91
CA GLY A 27 17.63 -8.57 20.73
C GLY A 27 17.53 -7.51 19.63
N THR A 28 17.19 -7.96 18.43
CA THR A 28 16.92 -7.16 17.23
C THR A 28 15.42 -6.92 17.04
N ASN A 29 15.06 -6.07 16.11
CA ASN A 29 13.66 -5.82 15.71
C ASN A 29 12.73 -5.42 16.88
N LYS A 30 13.13 -4.36 17.60
CA LYS A 30 12.39 -3.88 18.77
C LYS A 30 11.95 -2.43 18.61
N LYS A 31 10.76 -2.13 19.13
CA LYS A 31 10.23 -0.77 19.25
C LYS A 31 10.42 -0.26 20.67
N TYR A 32 10.85 0.98 20.77
CA TYR A 32 11.04 1.64 22.05
C TYR A 32 10.35 3.00 22.05
N ARG A 33 9.91 3.42 23.23
CA ARG A 33 9.53 4.81 23.53
C ARG A 33 10.58 5.42 24.41
N MET A 34 11.11 6.58 24.01
CA MET A 34 11.97 7.40 24.84
C MET A 34 11.18 8.59 25.37
N VAL A 35 11.26 8.81 26.67
CA VAL A 35 10.73 10.00 27.35
C VAL A 35 11.93 10.79 27.85
N VAL A 36 12.12 12.01 27.36
CA VAL A 36 13.21 12.89 27.77
C VAL A 36 12.62 14.03 28.59
N LYS A 37 13.19 14.28 29.79
CA LYS A 37 12.85 15.41 30.64
C LYS A 37 13.94 16.45 30.56
N GLY A 38 13.58 17.68 30.24
CA GLY A 38 14.50 18.81 30.11
C GLY A 38 13.81 20.15 30.27
N ALA A 39 14.58 21.19 30.08
CA ALA A 39 14.16 22.59 30.15
C ALA A 39 15.08 23.45 29.26
N SER A 40 14.68 24.67 28.94
CA SER A 40 15.55 25.64 28.29
C SER A 40 15.29 27.04 28.86
N SER A 41 16.35 27.77 29.14
CA SER A 41 16.22 29.20 29.54
C SER A 41 16.09 30.14 28.35
N ASN A 42 16.12 29.61 27.12
CA ASN A 42 15.86 30.37 25.91
C ASN A 42 14.37 30.75 25.76
N SER A 43 14.10 31.89 25.13
CA SER A 43 12.73 32.37 24.89
C SER A 43 12.00 31.62 23.78
N THR A 44 12.74 30.90 22.94
CA THR A 44 12.25 30.06 21.85
C THR A 44 12.67 28.61 22.08
N ALA A 45 11.98 27.66 21.44
CA ALA A 45 12.27 26.25 21.63
C ALA A 45 13.69 25.88 21.19
N ALA A 46 14.43 25.18 22.05
CA ALA A 46 15.72 24.62 21.74
C ALA A 46 15.56 23.14 21.35
N GLY A 47 16.15 22.72 20.23
CA GLY A 47 16.04 21.37 19.68
C GLY A 47 17.18 20.47 20.11
N VAL A 48 16.86 19.36 20.78
CA VAL A 48 17.80 18.32 21.20
C VAL A 48 17.54 17.03 20.43
N SER A 49 18.46 16.67 19.56
CA SER A 49 18.41 15.41 18.82
C SER A 49 18.97 14.25 19.61
N VAL A 50 18.36 13.09 19.48
CA VAL A 50 18.76 11.87 20.19
C VAL A 50 19.32 10.84 19.19
N TYR A 51 20.52 10.38 19.50
CA TYR A 51 21.21 9.37 18.69
C TYR A 51 21.42 8.08 19.50
N ILE A 52 21.39 6.95 18.83
CA ILE A 52 21.84 5.66 19.35
C ILE A 52 22.96 5.17 18.43
N GLY A 53 24.20 5.16 18.96
CA GLY A 53 25.39 5.08 18.13
C GLY A 53 25.46 6.27 17.19
N GLU A 54 25.55 6.03 15.90
CA GLU A 54 25.59 7.09 14.88
C GLU A 54 24.20 7.45 14.32
N LYS A 55 23.16 6.64 14.60
CA LYS A 55 21.82 6.83 14.06
C LYS A 55 21.02 7.82 14.90
N LYS A 56 20.49 8.88 14.29
CA LYS A 56 19.47 9.74 14.89
C LYS A 56 18.17 8.95 15.00
N VAL A 57 17.60 8.86 16.21
CA VAL A 57 16.37 8.09 16.47
C VAL A 57 15.17 8.97 16.79
N GLY A 58 15.41 10.26 17.06
CA GLY A 58 14.36 11.22 17.33
C GLY A 58 14.90 12.57 17.80
N ALA A 59 13.99 13.47 18.14
CA ALA A 59 14.31 14.78 18.71
C ALA A 59 13.23 15.22 19.69
N VAL A 60 13.64 16.07 20.64
CA VAL A 60 12.75 16.75 21.59
C VAL A 60 13.05 18.24 21.59
N SER A 61 12.11 19.06 22.03
CA SER A 61 12.27 20.49 22.04
C SER A 61 11.80 21.07 23.39
N PHE A 62 12.60 21.92 23.99
CA PHE A 62 12.32 22.48 25.31
C PHE A 62 12.20 24.00 25.28
N THR A 63 11.23 24.53 26.04
CA THR A 63 11.04 25.97 26.29
C THR A 63 10.76 26.17 27.77
N GLY A 64 11.26 27.27 28.33
CA GLY A 64 11.05 27.65 29.73
C GLY A 64 11.92 26.87 30.71
N THR A 65 12.08 27.43 31.92
CA THR A 65 12.98 26.95 32.96
C THR A 65 12.36 25.86 33.86
N SER A 66 11.11 25.47 33.60
CA SER A 66 10.45 24.37 34.29
C SER A 66 10.69 23.05 33.51
N LEU A 67 10.90 21.97 34.24
CA LEU A 67 11.04 20.66 33.62
C LEU A 67 9.77 20.27 32.88
N SER A 68 9.93 19.91 31.62
CA SER A 68 8.91 19.29 30.80
C SER A 68 9.38 17.95 30.28
N ALA A 69 8.43 17.03 30.04
CA ALA A 69 8.70 15.73 29.46
C ALA A 69 8.17 15.70 28.02
N GLN A 70 8.99 15.20 27.12
CA GLN A 70 8.59 14.92 25.73
C GLN A 70 8.96 13.50 25.37
N SER A 71 8.20 12.87 24.48
CA SER A 71 8.44 11.50 24.10
C SER A 71 8.34 11.31 22.59
N PHE A 72 9.07 10.31 22.10
CA PHE A 72 8.99 9.82 20.73
C PHE A 72 9.20 8.31 20.72
N ASP A 73 8.65 7.66 19.72
CA ASP A 73 8.82 6.22 19.47
C ASP A 73 9.87 6.02 18.39
N PHE A 74 10.66 4.94 18.48
CA PHE A 74 11.67 4.62 17.48
C PHE A 74 11.85 3.10 17.33
N LYS A 75 12.42 2.70 16.21
CA LYS A 75 12.69 1.31 15.85
C LYS A 75 14.20 1.01 15.91
N MET A 76 14.54 -0.14 16.49
CA MET A 76 15.88 -0.72 16.48
C MET A 76 15.83 -2.04 15.72
N THR A 77 16.25 -2.03 14.44
CA THR A 77 16.16 -3.20 13.56
C THR A 77 17.34 -4.15 13.71
N ASP A 78 18.58 -3.64 13.58
CA ASP A 78 19.78 -4.48 13.45
C ASP A 78 20.82 -4.25 14.56
N VAL A 79 20.47 -3.46 15.58
CA VAL A 79 21.41 -3.05 16.61
C VAL A 79 21.15 -3.80 17.92
N THR A 80 22.16 -4.53 18.36
CA THR A 80 22.20 -5.20 19.68
C THR A 80 23.46 -4.83 20.44
N GLY A 81 23.49 -5.16 21.72
CA GLY A 81 24.64 -4.89 22.58
C GLY A 81 24.65 -3.47 23.13
N THR A 82 25.78 -3.08 23.69
CA THR A 82 25.94 -1.78 24.34
C THR A 82 26.14 -0.69 23.31
N GLN A 83 25.23 0.29 23.30
CA GLN A 83 25.24 1.47 22.42
C GLN A 83 25.33 2.74 23.24
N GLU A 84 25.95 3.76 22.70
CA GLU A 84 25.88 5.10 23.24
C GLU A 84 24.51 5.72 22.92
N ILE A 85 23.84 6.30 23.90
CA ILE A 85 22.69 7.20 23.73
C ILE A 85 23.19 8.62 23.89
N LYS A 86 23.14 9.43 22.84
CA LYS A 86 23.66 10.80 22.81
C LYS A 86 22.52 11.79 22.62
N PHE A 87 22.49 12.83 23.46
CA PHE A 87 21.57 13.96 23.41
C PHE A 87 22.34 15.18 22.90
N LEU A 88 22.14 15.57 21.66
CA LEU A 88 22.90 16.61 20.96
C LEU A 88 22.03 17.86 20.79
N LEU A 89 22.49 19.01 21.23
CA LEU A 89 21.87 20.30 20.99
C LEU A 89 22.14 20.73 19.52
N GLU A 90 21.16 20.59 18.66
CA GLU A 90 21.28 21.01 17.25
C GLU A 90 20.83 22.45 17.03
N THR A 91 19.79 22.89 17.76
CA THR A 91 19.23 24.23 17.62
C THR A 91 19.09 24.87 18.98
N ASP A 92 20.02 25.75 19.32
CA ASP A 92 20.04 26.43 20.61
C ASP A 92 18.98 27.54 20.71
N ASN A 93 18.71 28.26 19.61
CA ASN A 93 17.70 29.32 19.49
C ASN A 93 17.82 30.47 20.50
N GLY A 94 19.03 30.77 20.99
CA GLY A 94 19.26 31.86 21.92
C GLY A 94 20.66 31.93 22.49
N SER A 95 20.83 32.76 23.50
CA SER A 95 22.10 32.96 24.23
C SER A 95 22.08 32.28 25.63
N ASN A 96 21.04 31.57 25.96
CA ASN A 96 20.87 30.88 27.24
C ASN A 96 20.96 29.37 27.04
N ASP A 97 21.04 28.64 28.14
CA ASP A 97 21.35 27.21 28.11
C ASP A 97 20.11 26.32 27.95
N THR A 98 20.34 25.15 27.38
CA THR A 98 19.38 24.01 27.35
C THR A 98 19.82 22.94 28.33
N TYR A 99 18.86 22.34 29.01
CA TYR A 99 19.12 21.41 30.13
C TYR A 99 18.50 20.06 29.83
N VAL A 100 19.31 19.01 29.90
CA VAL A 100 18.85 17.60 29.89
C VAL A 100 18.91 17.06 31.31
N HIS A 101 17.75 16.70 31.86
CA HIS A 101 17.62 16.21 33.26
C HIS A 101 17.71 14.68 33.32
N SER A 102 16.84 13.99 32.60
CA SER A 102 16.74 12.53 32.64
C SER A 102 16.07 12.00 31.37
N TYR A 103 16.23 10.72 31.14
CA TYR A 103 15.44 9.99 30.16
C TYR A 103 14.92 8.68 30.74
N GLU A 104 13.85 8.19 30.17
CA GLU A 104 13.27 6.88 30.44
C GLU A 104 13.10 6.16 29.08
N LEU A 105 13.50 4.89 29.03
CA LEU A 105 13.41 4.08 27.81
C LEU A 105 12.48 2.90 28.08
N TYR A 106 11.39 2.84 27.33
CA TYR A 106 10.39 1.78 27.43
C TYR A 106 10.44 0.89 26.19
N TYR A 107 10.53 -0.41 26.39
CA TYR A 107 10.23 -1.37 25.35
C TYR A 107 8.71 -1.40 25.12
N ILE A 108 8.27 -1.16 23.88
CA ILE A 108 6.84 -1.05 23.54
C ILE A 108 6.37 -2.14 22.57
N GLY A 109 7.24 -3.06 22.19
CA GLY A 109 6.90 -4.23 21.40
C GLY A 109 7.99 -4.64 20.43
N ASP A 110 7.81 -5.81 19.83
CA ASP A 110 8.66 -6.27 18.73
C ASP A 110 8.22 -5.62 17.41
N ILE A 111 9.18 -5.41 16.52
CA ILE A 111 8.87 -5.08 15.12
C ILE A 111 8.52 -6.41 14.46
N PRO A 112 7.31 -6.58 13.93
CA PRO A 112 6.98 -7.79 13.20
C PRO A 112 8.00 -8.05 12.10
N GLU A 113 8.33 -9.30 11.85
CA GLU A 113 9.15 -9.66 10.68
C GLU A 113 8.43 -9.18 9.42
N ALA A 114 9.16 -8.44 8.57
CA ALA A 114 8.58 -7.96 7.33
C ALA A 114 8.15 -9.14 6.46
N PRO A 115 7.04 -9.02 5.74
CA PRO A 115 6.59 -10.08 4.84
C PRO A 115 7.70 -10.44 3.84
N PRO A 116 7.67 -11.64 3.24
CA PRO A 116 8.54 -11.97 2.12
C PRO A 116 8.47 -10.91 1.03
N ALA A 117 9.53 -10.79 0.22
CA ALA A 117 9.58 -9.81 -0.86
C ALA A 117 8.29 -9.84 -1.70
N PRO A 118 7.77 -8.68 -2.13
CA PRO A 118 6.58 -8.65 -2.96
C PRO A 118 6.83 -9.35 -4.29
N VAL A 119 5.77 -9.91 -4.86
CA VAL A 119 5.85 -10.59 -6.15
C VAL A 119 5.05 -9.80 -7.16
N PRO A 120 5.74 -9.15 -8.13
CA PRO A 120 5.06 -8.43 -9.20
C PRO A 120 4.09 -9.33 -9.97
N ALA A 121 3.01 -8.76 -10.46
CA ALA A 121 2.04 -9.51 -11.25
C ALA A 121 2.67 -10.00 -12.57
N SER A 122 2.46 -11.25 -12.92
CA SER A 122 2.90 -11.81 -14.22
C SER A 122 1.98 -11.40 -15.38
N LYS A 123 0.79 -10.94 -15.07
CA LYS A 123 -0.20 -10.39 -16.02
C LYS A 123 -0.97 -9.25 -15.36
N GLY A 124 -1.24 -8.22 -16.14
CA GLY A 124 -1.85 -6.99 -15.65
C GLY A 124 -3.26 -7.16 -15.08
N ALA A 125 -3.59 -6.28 -14.14
CA ALA A 125 -4.88 -6.28 -13.45
C ALA A 125 -6.06 -5.99 -14.41
N ALA A 126 -5.83 -5.26 -15.50
CA ALA A 126 -6.85 -5.00 -16.53
C ALA A 126 -7.38 -6.29 -17.17
N TYR A 127 -6.53 -7.33 -17.27
CA TYR A 127 -6.93 -8.64 -17.80
C TYR A 127 -7.44 -9.60 -16.72
N THR A 128 -6.97 -9.45 -15.47
CA THR A 128 -7.23 -10.42 -14.41
C THR A 128 -8.31 -10.00 -13.44
N GLY A 129 -8.61 -8.71 -13.36
CA GLY A 129 -9.43 -8.11 -12.31
C GLY A 129 -8.78 -8.11 -10.92
N ASN A 130 -7.53 -8.57 -10.80
CA ASN A 130 -6.82 -8.69 -9.53
C ASN A 130 -5.88 -7.51 -9.31
N TYR A 131 -6.35 -6.50 -8.60
CA TYR A 131 -5.56 -5.32 -8.21
C TYR A 131 -4.86 -5.63 -6.89
N ARG A 132 -3.53 -5.49 -6.88
CA ARG A 132 -2.72 -5.70 -5.69
C ARG A 132 -3.04 -4.64 -4.63
N ASN A 133 -3.13 -5.09 -3.38
CA ASN A 133 -3.26 -4.22 -2.22
C ASN A 133 -1.99 -4.38 -1.36
N LEU A 134 -1.05 -3.43 -1.51
CA LEU A 134 0.25 -3.49 -0.82
C LEU A 134 0.10 -3.37 0.69
N PHE A 135 -0.86 -2.61 1.18
CA PHE A 135 -1.12 -2.51 2.62
C PHE A 135 -1.60 -3.83 3.20
N LYS A 136 -2.50 -4.52 2.49
CA LYS A 136 -2.97 -5.85 2.89
C LYS A 136 -1.86 -6.91 2.79
N GLU A 137 -1.04 -6.85 1.73
CA GLU A 137 0.11 -7.72 1.55
C GLU A 137 1.16 -7.51 2.66
N TYR A 138 1.30 -6.28 3.15
CA TYR A 138 2.17 -5.95 4.28
C TYR A 138 1.63 -6.46 5.62
N GLY A 139 0.30 -6.49 5.79
CA GLY A 139 -0.35 -7.04 6.99
C GLY A 139 -1.45 -6.19 7.62
N TYR A 140 -1.78 -5.04 7.05
CA TYR A 140 -2.93 -4.25 7.53
C TYR A 140 -4.25 -4.92 7.17
N SER A 141 -5.25 -4.79 8.03
CA SER A 141 -6.60 -5.32 7.80
C SER A 141 -7.37 -4.51 6.75
N GLU A 142 -8.37 -5.12 6.12
CA GLU A 142 -9.24 -4.41 5.17
C GLU A 142 -9.98 -3.24 5.84
N ASP A 143 -10.39 -3.39 7.09
CA ASP A 143 -11.09 -2.33 7.82
C ASP A 143 -10.19 -1.12 8.06
N GLU A 144 -8.94 -1.33 8.51
CA GLU A 144 -7.95 -0.24 8.67
C GLU A 144 -7.64 0.46 7.35
N ILE A 145 -7.50 -0.32 6.26
CA ILE A 145 -7.23 0.23 4.93
C ILE A 145 -8.40 1.09 4.44
N ASN A 146 -9.63 0.57 4.56
CA ASN A 146 -10.83 1.30 4.16
C ASN A 146 -11.03 2.56 5.00
N GLU A 147 -10.83 2.49 6.32
CA GLU A 147 -10.90 3.65 7.21
C GLU A 147 -9.86 4.71 6.82
N LYS A 148 -8.62 4.32 6.51
CA LYS A 148 -7.58 5.25 6.06
C LYS A 148 -7.94 5.91 4.72
N VAL A 149 -8.45 5.16 3.76
CA VAL A 149 -8.87 5.69 2.45
C VAL A 149 -10.03 6.68 2.61
N GLU A 150 -11.10 6.29 3.30
CA GLU A 150 -12.28 7.16 3.48
C GLU A 150 -11.98 8.37 4.37
N SER A 151 -11.24 8.22 5.47
CA SER A 151 -10.88 9.35 6.33
C SER A 151 -9.95 10.34 5.61
N THR A 152 -9.07 9.88 4.74
CA THR A 152 -8.23 10.75 3.90
C THR A 152 -9.08 11.48 2.86
N TRP A 153 -10.02 10.79 2.21
CA TRP A 153 -11.01 11.42 1.33
C TRP A 153 -11.76 12.53 2.03
N GLU A 154 -12.35 12.24 3.19
CA GLU A 154 -13.11 13.23 3.98
C GLU A 154 -12.23 14.44 4.35
N LYS A 155 -10.98 14.20 4.71
CA LYS A 155 -10.02 15.26 5.04
C LYS A 155 -9.71 16.16 3.84
N LEU A 156 -9.39 15.57 2.69
CA LEU A 156 -8.96 16.31 1.50
C LEU A 156 -10.13 16.97 0.75
N PHE A 157 -11.36 16.44 0.86
CA PHE A 157 -12.53 16.99 0.18
C PHE A 157 -13.43 17.83 1.08
N TYR A 158 -13.51 17.51 2.36
CA TYR A 158 -14.46 18.13 3.30
C TYR A 158 -13.84 18.61 4.60
N GLY A 159 -12.53 18.51 4.76
CA GLY A 159 -11.79 19.01 5.91
C GLY A 159 -11.85 20.54 6.04
N ASN A 160 -11.13 21.08 6.99
CA ASN A 160 -10.99 22.53 7.16
C ASN A 160 -10.11 23.18 6.07
N ASP A 161 -10.00 24.50 6.07
CA ASP A 161 -9.27 25.26 5.03
C ASP A 161 -7.75 25.01 4.98
N ASP A 162 -7.17 24.41 6.02
CA ASP A 162 -5.78 23.98 6.03
C ASP A 162 -5.58 22.55 5.47
N GLU A 163 -6.67 21.83 5.24
CA GLU A 163 -6.64 20.41 4.84
C GLU A 163 -7.21 20.18 3.46
N ARG A 164 -8.36 20.79 3.15
CA ARG A 164 -9.12 20.46 1.94
C ARG A 164 -8.50 21.02 0.67
N LEU A 165 -8.68 20.27 -0.40
CA LEU A 165 -8.36 20.63 -1.79
C LEU A 165 -9.61 21.02 -2.57
N TYR A 166 -10.76 20.39 -2.28
CA TYR A 166 -12.03 20.54 -2.98
C TYR A 166 -12.84 21.72 -2.42
N TYR A 167 -13.22 22.66 -3.29
CA TYR A 167 -13.97 23.86 -2.94
C TYR A 167 -15.25 23.97 -3.77
N PRO A 168 -16.42 23.79 -3.15
CA PRO A 168 -17.72 23.95 -3.82
C PRO A 168 -17.96 25.38 -4.31
N VAL A 169 -18.61 25.52 -5.46
CA VAL A 169 -19.07 26.80 -6.05
C VAL A 169 -20.56 26.69 -6.37
N GLY A 170 -21.39 27.39 -5.61
CA GLY A 170 -22.84 27.22 -5.70
C GLY A 170 -23.27 25.81 -5.29
N ASP A 171 -24.31 25.28 -5.94
CA ASP A 171 -24.91 24.00 -5.58
C ASP A 171 -24.34 22.80 -6.37
N ASP A 172 -23.70 23.05 -7.54
CA ASP A 172 -23.42 22.00 -8.51
C ASP A 172 -22.08 22.16 -9.28
N MET A 173 -21.20 23.04 -8.82
CA MET A 173 -19.83 23.18 -9.31
C MET A 173 -18.83 23.11 -8.16
N ALA A 174 -17.58 22.77 -8.50
CA ALA A 174 -16.47 22.80 -7.57
C ALA A 174 -15.13 22.88 -8.31
N TYR A 175 -14.08 23.28 -7.59
CA TYR A 175 -12.71 23.25 -8.11
C TYR A 175 -11.74 22.66 -7.08
N ILE A 176 -10.60 22.19 -7.57
CA ILE A 176 -9.44 21.82 -6.76
C ILE A 176 -8.54 23.04 -6.63
N TYR A 177 -8.24 23.43 -5.38
CA TYR A 177 -7.56 24.68 -5.06
C TYR A 177 -6.06 24.50 -4.86
N THR A 178 -5.27 25.29 -5.56
CA THR A 178 -3.81 25.35 -5.41
C THR A 178 -3.46 26.46 -4.40
N ALA A 179 -3.30 26.06 -3.14
CA ALA A 179 -3.23 26.97 -2.00
C ALA A 179 -1.95 27.80 -1.93
N ASP A 180 -0.86 27.35 -2.51
CA ASP A 180 0.43 28.07 -2.51
C ASP A 180 0.48 29.23 -3.50
N THR A 181 -0.30 29.18 -4.57
CA THR A 181 -0.36 30.20 -5.62
C THR A 181 -1.71 30.87 -5.80
N ASP A 182 -2.72 30.47 -5.02
CA ASP A 182 -4.10 31.01 -5.03
C ASP A 182 -4.75 30.88 -6.42
N ASP A 183 -4.70 29.68 -6.99
CA ASP A 183 -5.23 29.41 -8.33
C ASP A 183 -5.90 28.03 -8.44
N VAL A 184 -6.36 27.70 -9.65
CA VAL A 184 -6.92 26.41 -10.04
C VAL A 184 -6.18 25.95 -11.30
N ARG A 185 -5.72 24.69 -11.32
CA ARG A 185 -4.95 24.12 -12.42
C ARG A 185 -5.70 22.97 -13.11
N SER A 186 -5.47 22.80 -14.42
CA SER A 186 -6.00 21.64 -15.16
C SER A 186 -5.49 20.32 -14.55
N GLU A 187 -4.24 20.28 -14.10
CA GLU A 187 -3.65 19.19 -13.34
C GLU A 187 -4.53 18.81 -12.12
N GLY A 188 -4.78 19.78 -11.23
CA GLY A 188 -5.57 19.52 -10.01
C GLY A 188 -7.02 19.13 -10.29
N MET A 189 -7.64 19.77 -11.28
CA MET A 189 -9.01 19.47 -11.67
C MET A 189 -9.15 18.05 -12.21
N SER A 190 -8.22 17.63 -13.08
CA SER A 190 -8.22 16.29 -13.66
C SER A 190 -7.84 15.20 -12.64
N TYR A 191 -6.92 15.48 -11.73
CA TYR A 191 -6.61 14.61 -10.59
C TYR A 191 -7.80 14.44 -9.65
N GLY A 192 -8.49 15.55 -9.32
CA GLY A 192 -9.71 15.49 -8.52
C GLY A 192 -10.78 14.61 -9.16
N MET A 193 -10.99 14.74 -10.48
CA MET A 193 -11.92 13.88 -11.22
C MET A 193 -11.47 12.41 -11.21
N MET A 194 -10.17 12.14 -11.41
CA MET A 194 -9.65 10.76 -11.33
C MET A 194 -9.85 10.16 -9.93
N ILE A 195 -9.55 10.89 -8.87
CA ILE A 195 -9.80 10.46 -7.49
C ILE A 195 -11.30 10.17 -7.30
N CYS A 196 -12.18 11.07 -7.75
CA CYS A 196 -13.63 10.89 -7.63
C CYS A 196 -14.13 9.64 -8.33
N VAL A 197 -13.69 9.37 -9.58
CA VAL A 197 -14.13 8.18 -10.30
C VAL A 197 -13.60 6.91 -9.68
N GLN A 198 -12.39 6.90 -9.12
CA GLN A 198 -11.85 5.76 -8.40
C GLN A 198 -12.60 5.49 -7.09
N MET A 199 -13.01 6.53 -6.38
CA MET A 199 -13.73 6.48 -5.10
C MET A 199 -15.25 6.29 -5.23
N ASP A 200 -15.81 6.20 -6.45
CA ASP A 200 -17.26 6.15 -6.70
C ASP A 200 -18.02 7.41 -6.24
N LYS A 201 -17.41 8.57 -6.35
CA LYS A 201 -17.95 9.87 -5.91
C LYS A 201 -18.44 10.68 -7.13
N LYS A 202 -19.53 10.20 -7.73
CA LYS A 202 -20.09 10.79 -8.96
C LYS A 202 -20.47 12.25 -8.83
N LYS A 203 -21.04 12.65 -7.69
CA LYS A 203 -21.47 14.04 -7.46
C LYS A 203 -20.29 15.01 -7.51
N GLU A 204 -19.22 14.70 -6.83
CA GLU A 204 -18.02 15.52 -6.77
C GLU A 204 -17.33 15.57 -8.14
N PHE A 205 -17.31 14.44 -8.85
CA PHE A 205 -16.84 14.36 -10.24
C PHE A 205 -17.62 15.32 -11.15
N ASP A 206 -18.94 15.23 -11.11
CA ASP A 206 -19.81 16.08 -11.94
C ASP A 206 -19.64 17.57 -11.61
N CYS A 207 -19.46 17.92 -10.35
CA CYS A 207 -19.20 19.29 -9.92
C CYS A 207 -17.88 19.84 -10.45
N LEU A 208 -16.81 19.03 -10.41
CA LEU A 208 -15.49 19.40 -10.96
C LEU A 208 -15.58 19.55 -12.48
N TRP A 209 -16.19 18.61 -13.18
CA TRP A 209 -16.34 18.67 -14.63
C TRP A 209 -17.19 19.86 -15.07
N LYS A 210 -18.27 20.15 -14.35
CA LYS A 210 -19.14 21.29 -14.62
C LYS A 210 -18.44 22.64 -14.45
N TRP A 211 -17.40 22.70 -13.61
CA TRP A 211 -16.56 23.88 -13.49
C TRP A 211 -15.47 23.91 -14.58
N ALA A 212 -14.76 22.81 -14.79
CA ALA A 212 -13.64 22.74 -15.74
C ALA A 212 -14.10 23.01 -17.18
N LYS A 213 -15.14 22.36 -17.65
CA LYS A 213 -15.61 22.43 -19.03
C LYS A 213 -15.89 23.86 -19.52
N PRO A 214 -16.74 24.67 -18.89
CA PRO A 214 -17.06 26.02 -19.37
C PRO A 214 -15.98 27.06 -19.07
N TYR A 215 -15.20 26.92 -18.01
CA TYR A 215 -14.24 27.96 -17.64
C TYR A 215 -12.84 27.72 -18.22
N MET A 216 -12.38 26.47 -18.29
CA MET A 216 -11.01 26.16 -18.73
C MET A 216 -10.95 25.88 -20.22
N GLN A 217 -11.92 25.13 -20.80
CA GLN A 217 -11.83 24.73 -22.20
C GLN A 217 -11.94 25.94 -23.13
N HIS A 218 -11.12 25.94 -24.17
CA HIS A 218 -11.18 26.93 -25.25
C HIS A 218 -12.20 26.51 -26.29
N THR A 219 -13.07 27.43 -26.67
CA THR A 219 -14.11 27.23 -27.69
C THR A 219 -13.69 27.70 -29.07
N ASP A 220 -12.63 28.48 -29.16
CA ASP A 220 -12.10 29.07 -30.41
C ASP A 220 -10.57 29.33 -30.30
N GLY A 221 -9.98 29.82 -31.39
CA GLY A 221 -8.55 30.17 -31.46
C GLY A 221 -7.63 28.95 -31.58
N GLU A 222 -6.33 29.20 -31.42
CA GLU A 222 -5.25 28.21 -31.59
C GLU A 222 -5.30 27.06 -30.56
N TYR A 223 -5.97 27.26 -29.44
CA TYR A 223 -6.11 26.25 -28.38
C TYR A 223 -7.52 25.64 -28.35
N LYS A 224 -8.34 25.84 -29.38
CA LYS A 224 -9.71 25.31 -29.40
C LYS A 224 -9.74 23.82 -29.04
N GLY A 225 -10.55 23.47 -28.03
CA GLY A 225 -10.70 22.11 -27.52
C GLY A 225 -9.76 21.76 -26.39
N TYR A 226 -8.61 22.44 -26.25
CA TYR A 226 -7.72 22.31 -25.11
C TYR A 226 -8.19 23.12 -23.90
N PHE A 227 -7.59 22.87 -22.73
CA PHE A 227 -7.91 23.53 -21.47
C PHE A 227 -6.79 24.49 -21.05
N ALA A 228 -7.17 25.69 -20.63
CA ALA A 228 -6.22 26.62 -20.01
C ALA A 228 -5.67 25.99 -18.70
N TRP A 229 -4.36 25.92 -18.56
CA TRP A 229 -3.76 25.22 -17.42
C TRP A 229 -3.93 25.95 -16.10
N LYS A 230 -4.14 27.29 -16.10
CA LYS A 230 -4.15 28.10 -14.88
C LYS A 230 -5.28 29.12 -14.85
N MET A 231 -6.10 29.07 -13.79
CA MET A 231 -7.29 29.87 -13.61
C MET A 231 -7.31 30.56 -12.26
N LYS A 232 -8.04 31.67 -12.15
CA LYS A 232 -8.50 32.16 -10.84
C LYS A 232 -9.68 31.33 -10.37
N THR A 233 -9.91 31.33 -9.05
CA THR A 233 -11.07 30.65 -8.43
C THR A 233 -12.44 31.15 -8.91
N ASN A 234 -12.49 32.34 -9.50
CA ASN A 234 -13.72 32.89 -10.13
C ASN A 234 -13.90 32.51 -11.61
N GLY A 235 -13.08 31.60 -12.14
CA GLY A 235 -13.16 31.16 -13.54
C GLY A 235 -12.46 32.04 -14.56
N THR A 236 -11.73 33.10 -14.15
CA THR A 236 -10.94 33.93 -15.07
C THR A 236 -9.62 33.22 -15.39
N LYS A 237 -9.27 33.11 -16.68
CA LYS A 237 -8.00 32.55 -17.12
C LYS A 237 -6.82 33.43 -16.70
N ILE A 238 -5.82 32.86 -16.03
CA ILE A 238 -4.54 33.51 -15.69
C ILE A 238 -3.54 33.26 -16.82
N ASP A 239 -3.46 31.98 -17.24
CA ASP A 239 -2.63 31.57 -18.36
C ASP A 239 -3.48 30.69 -19.30
N ASN A 240 -3.50 31.07 -20.56
CA ASN A 240 -4.34 30.44 -21.58
C ASN A 240 -3.71 29.18 -22.20
N THR A 241 -2.43 28.92 -21.96
CA THR A 241 -1.74 27.79 -22.56
C THR A 241 -2.27 26.47 -22.02
N PRO A 242 -2.34 25.39 -22.82
CA PRO A 242 -2.65 24.07 -22.33
C PRO A 242 -1.39 23.38 -21.77
N ALA A 243 -1.59 22.42 -20.87
CA ALA A 243 -0.56 21.55 -20.33
C ALA A 243 -1.01 20.09 -20.49
N SER A 244 -0.16 19.24 -21.09
CA SER A 244 -0.57 17.93 -21.58
C SER A 244 -1.15 17.00 -20.53
N ASP A 245 -0.62 17.01 -19.30
CA ASP A 245 -1.05 16.14 -18.19
C ASP A 245 -2.52 16.32 -17.80
N GLY A 246 -3.03 17.56 -17.87
CA GLY A 246 -4.43 17.85 -17.55
C GLY A 246 -5.40 17.12 -18.48
N GLU A 247 -5.19 17.22 -19.79
CA GLU A 247 -6.02 16.60 -20.81
C GLU A 247 -5.96 15.08 -20.74
N GLU A 248 -4.77 14.51 -20.47
CA GLU A 248 -4.60 13.07 -20.36
C GLU A 248 -5.42 12.48 -19.22
N TYR A 249 -5.39 13.12 -18.06
CA TYR A 249 -6.20 12.71 -16.91
C TYR A 249 -7.69 12.99 -17.11
N PHE A 250 -8.09 14.13 -17.75
CA PHE A 250 -9.49 14.39 -18.07
C PHE A 250 -10.06 13.31 -19.00
N ALA A 251 -9.39 13.00 -20.09
CA ALA A 251 -9.85 11.99 -21.05
C ALA A 251 -10.03 10.63 -20.38
N THR A 252 -9.05 10.21 -19.59
CA THR A 252 -9.10 8.90 -18.91
C THR A 252 -10.17 8.86 -17.83
N ALA A 253 -10.28 9.91 -17.00
CA ALA A 253 -11.32 9.99 -15.97
C ALA A 253 -12.74 9.98 -16.55
N LEU A 254 -12.94 10.64 -17.69
CA LEU A 254 -14.23 10.65 -18.41
C LEU A 254 -14.55 9.27 -19.00
N LEU A 255 -13.58 8.56 -19.61
CA LEU A 255 -13.78 7.19 -20.08
C LEU A 255 -14.16 6.27 -18.90
N PHE A 256 -13.50 6.40 -17.76
CA PHE A 256 -13.83 5.63 -16.57
C PHE A 256 -15.21 5.98 -16.00
N ALA A 257 -15.60 7.25 -16.05
CA ALA A 257 -16.94 7.70 -15.64
C ALA A 257 -18.03 7.10 -16.55
N SER A 258 -17.83 7.11 -17.87
CA SER A 258 -18.71 6.45 -18.82
C SER A 258 -18.86 4.96 -18.53
N ALA A 259 -17.75 4.25 -18.35
CA ALA A 259 -17.74 2.81 -18.08
C ALA A 259 -18.38 2.45 -16.71
N ARG A 260 -18.22 3.32 -15.72
CA ARG A 260 -18.65 3.08 -14.34
C ARG A 260 -20.10 3.49 -14.08
N TRP A 261 -20.50 4.64 -14.59
CA TRP A 261 -21.80 5.27 -14.28
C TRP A 261 -22.74 5.37 -15.47
N GLY A 262 -22.22 5.10 -16.68
CA GLY A 262 -22.93 5.34 -17.94
C GLY A 262 -22.94 6.82 -18.34
N ASP A 263 -23.32 7.07 -19.58
CA ASP A 263 -23.37 8.40 -20.15
C ASP A 263 -24.69 9.11 -19.85
N GLY A 264 -24.59 10.40 -19.54
CA GLY A 264 -25.73 11.30 -19.37
C GLY A 264 -25.97 12.18 -20.60
N GLU A 265 -26.65 13.30 -20.40
CA GLU A 265 -26.92 14.29 -21.44
C GLU A 265 -25.95 15.47 -21.39
N GLY A 266 -25.69 16.11 -22.52
CA GLY A 266 -24.82 17.29 -22.63
C GLY A 266 -23.40 16.99 -22.20
N ILE A 267 -22.81 17.82 -21.32
CA ILE A 267 -21.43 17.64 -20.83
C ILE A 267 -21.26 16.37 -19.98
N TYR A 268 -22.33 15.72 -19.57
CA TYR A 268 -22.30 14.46 -18.85
C TYR A 268 -22.39 13.22 -19.75
N ASN A 269 -22.39 13.41 -21.08
CA ASN A 269 -22.05 12.33 -22.00
C ASN A 269 -20.53 12.15 -21.97
N TYR A 270 -20.07 11.46 -20.91
CA TYR A 270 -18.65 11.35 -20.59
C TYR A 270 -17.83 10.74 -21.73
N ARG A 271 -18.39 9.73 -22.43
CA ARG A 271 -17.70 9.11 -23.56
C ARG A 271 -17.47 10.11 -24.68
N THR A 272 -18.49 10.88 -25.08
CA THR A 272 -18.35 11.91 -26.13
C THR A 272 -17.30 12.95 -25.72
N GLU A 273 -17.35 13.43 -24.50
CA GLU A 273 -16.39 14.41 -23.99
C GLU A 273 -14.95 13.89 -23.99
N ALA A 274 -14.75 12.61 -23.62
CA ALA A 274 -13.46 11.95 -23.68
C ALA A 274 -12.95 11.81 -25.12
N GLN A 275 -13.82 11.38 -26.05
CA GLN A 275 -13.47 11.21 -27.47
C GLN A 275 -13.09 12.55 -28.13
N ASP A 276 -13.78 13.64 -27.79
CA ASP A 276 -13.47 14.98 -28.26
C ASP A 276 -12.05 15.39 -27.77
N ILE A 277 -11.68 15.13 -26.50
CA ILE A 277 -10.35 15.43 -25.99
C ILE A 277 -9.30 14.58 -26.71
N LEU A 278 -9.50 13.25 -26.82
CA LEU A 278 -8.55 12.35 -27.49
C LEU A 278 -8.30 12.75 -28.94
N THR A 279 -9.38 13.10 -29.68
CA THR A 279 -9.29 13.59 -31.03
C THR A 279 -8.51 14.90 -31.09
N THR A 280 -8.82 15.85 -30.21
CA THR A 280 -8.14 17.15 -30.17
C THR A 280 -6.65 17.00 -29.92
N MET A 281 -6.23 16.11 -29.02
CA MET A 281 -4.81 15.89 -28.71
C MET A 281 -3.97 15.49 -29.94
N LEU A 282 -4.55 14.78 -30.91
CA LEU A 282 -3.84 14.31 -32.10
C LEU A 282 -4.09 15.14 -33.36
N HIS A 283 -5.21 15.87 -33.44
CA HIS A 283 -5.69 16.49 -34.67
C HIS A 283 -5.85 18.01 -34.59
N GLN A 284 -5.41 18.66 -33.53
CA GLN A 284 -5.48 20.11 -33.37
C GLN A 284 -4.77 20.87 -34.47
N ALA A 285 -3.69 20.33 -34.99
CA ALA A 285 -2.90 20.95 -36.07
C ALA A 285 -3.41 20.66 -37.48
N ASP A 286 -4.43 19.82 -37.68
CA ASP A 286 -4.88 19.37 -39.00
C ASP A 286 -5.45 20.50 -39.83
N ASP A 287 -6.04 21.51 -39.19
CA ASP A 287 -6.55 22.73 -39.83
C ASP A 287 -5.48 23.80 -40.05
N GLY A 288 -4.21 23.49 -39.78
CA GLY A 288 -3.08 24.42 -39.90
C GLY A 288 -3.03 25.48 -38.80
N GLN A 289 -3.81 25.31 -37.74
CA GLN A 289 -3.82 26.15 -36.54
C GLN A 289 -3.53 25.29 -35.31
N GLY A 290 -2.73 25.86 -34.38
CA GLY A 290 -2.39 25.14 -33.17
C GLY A 290 -1.29 24.08 -33.34
N VAL A 291 -1.08 23.30 -32.30
CA VAL A 291 -0.04 22.24 -32.18
C VAL A 291 -0.68 21.03 -31.53
N ASN A 292 -0.41 19.84 -32.06
CA ASN A 292 -0.86 18.59 -31.46
C ASN A 292 -0.17 18.36 -30.11
N MET A 293 -0.88 17.75 -29.18
CA MET A 293 -0.37 17.44 -27.84
C MET A 293 0.57 16.23 -27.81
N PHE A 294 0.58 15.43 -28.88
CA PHE A 294 1.53 14.36 -29.09
C PHE A 294 2.35 14.60 -30.36
N ASP A 295 3.69 14.43 -30.22
CA ASP A 295 4.57 14.43 -31.39
C ASP A 295 4.31 13.19 -32.26
N SER A 296 3.95 13.41 -33.52
CA SER A 296 3.58 12.34 -34.44
C SER A 296 4.74 11.43 -34.82
N THR A 297 5.99 11.91 -34.73
CA THR A 297 7.20 11.17 -35.07
C THR A 297 7.63 10.27 -33.89
N HIS A 298 7.67 10.85 -32.69
CA HIS A 298 8.15 10.14 -31.49
C HIS A 298 7.05 9.38 -30.77
N LYS A 299 5.77 9.69 -31.05
CA LYS A 299 4.59 9.11 -30.36
C LYS A 299 4.61 9.38 -28.86
N MET A 300 5.05 10.57 -28.50
CA MET A 300 5.23 10.99 -27.10
C MET A 300 4.45 12.27 -26.82
N PRO A 301 3.96 12.49 -25.59
CA PRO A 301 3.35 13.77 -25.24
C PRO A 301 4.41 14.88 -25.33
N VAL A 302 4.00 16.03 -25.80
CA VAL A 302 4.81 17.24 -25.71
C VAL A 302 4.68 17.85 -24.32
N PHE A 303 5.66 18.60 -23.84
CA PHE A 303 5.55 19.27 -22.54
C PHE A 303 4.33 20.21 -22.53
N CYS A 304 4.27 21.14 -23.48
CA CYS A 304 3.06 21.95 -23.76
C CYS A 304 2.91 22.11 -25.26
N PRO A 305 1.68 22.05 -25.83
CA PRO A 305 1.47 22.17 -27.28
C PRO A 305 1.56 23.64 -27.74
N ILE A 306 2.71 24.28 -27.50
CA ILE A 306 2.98 25.68 -27.84
C ILE A 306 4.45 25.91 -28.16
N GLY A 307 4.75 26.45 -29.32
CA GLY A 307 6.08 26.96 -29.69
C GLY A 307 7.21 25.96 -29.42
N SER A 308 8.25 26.40 -28.71
CA SER A 308 9.39 25.54 -28.35
C SER A 308 9.06 24.51 -27.26
N ALA A 309 8.02 24.70 -26.49
CA ALA A 309 7.58 23.74 -25.47
C ALA A 309 7.01 22.44 -26.09
N ALA A 310 6.64 22.47 -27.38
CA ALA A 310 6.24 21.31 -28.15
C ALA A 310 7.41 20.49 -28.74
N THR A 311 8.67 20.88 -28.46
CA THR A 311 9.84 20.18 -29.01
C THR A 311 10.55 19.28 -28.03
N TYR A 312 10.01 19.13 -26.83
CA TYR A 312 10.52 18.26 -25.75
C TYR A 312 9.34 17.73 -24.90
N THR A 313 9.65 16.89 -23.95
CA THR A 313 8.66 16.21 -23.11
C THR A 313 9.03 16.29 -21.62
N ASP A 314 8.08 15.96 -20.78
CA ASP A 314 8.26 15.69 -19.35
C ASP A 314 8.05 14.19 -19.12
N PRO A 315 9.02 13.45 -18.52
CA PRO A 315 8.84 12.04 -18.25
C PRO A 315 7.63 11.73 -17.37
N SER A 316 7.21 12.65 -16.51
CA SER A 316 6.03 12.47 -15.65
C SER A 316 4.69 12.60 -16.40
N TYR A 317 4.71 13.16 -17.60
CA TYR A 317 3.52 13.25 -18.47
C TYR A 317 3.29 11.96 -19.28
N HIS A 318 4.28 11.06 -19.33
CA HIS A 318 4.11 9.79 -20.01
C HIS A 318 3.24 8.84 -19.17
N LEU A 319 2.06 8.50 -19.70
CA LEU A 319 1.05 7.69 -19.04
C LEU A 319 0.73 6.44 -19.88
N PRO A 320 1.68 5.52 -20.11
CA PRO A 320 1.46 4.34 -20.94
C PRO A 320 0.29 3.49 -20.46
N ALA A 321 -0.01 3.49 -19.16
CA ALA A 321 -1.21 2.85 -18.60
C ALA A 321 -2.50 3.37 -19.22
N PHE A 322 -2.60 4.68 -19.42
CA PHE A 322 -3.77 5.34 -20.02
C PHE A 322 -3.81 5.16 -21.54
N TYR A 323 -2.66 5.22 -22.20
CA TYR A 323 -2.59 5.01 -23.65
C TYR A 323 -3.05 3.61 -24.06
N GLU A 324 -2.80 2.60 -23.25
CA GLU A 324 -3.37 1.27 -23.44
C GLU A 324 -4.90 1.24 -23.27
N VAL A 325 -5.47 2.04 -22.37
CA VAL A 325 -6.92 2.24 -22.29
C VAL A 325 -7.44 2.89 -23.55
N TRP A 326 -6.78 3.97 -24.03
CA TRP A 326 -7.19 4.68 -25.24
C TRP A 326 -7.04 3.83 -26.50
N ALA A 327 -6.02 2.97 -26.55
CA ALA A 327 -5.88 1.98 -27.64
C ALA A 327 -7.07 1.01 -27.73
N LEU A 328 -7.82 0.81 -26.64
CA LEU A 328 -9.01 -0.03 -26.59
C LEU A 328 -10.32 0.75 -26.75
N GLU A 329 -10.39 1.95 -26.18
CA GLU A 329 -11.63 2.71 -25.99
C GLU A 329 -11.80 3.92 -26.93
N ALA A 330 -10.74 4.40 -27.56
CA ALA A 330 -10.84 5.50 -28.52
C ALA A 330 -11.61 5.08 -29.76
N ASP A 331 -12.43 6.00 -30.30
CA ASP A 331 -13.22 5.75 -31.51
C ASP A 331 -12.34 5.74 -32.77
N GLN A 332 -11.13 6.35 -32.69
CA GLN A 332 -10.13 6.40 -33.77
C GLN A 332 -8.72 6.41 -33.18
N ASP A 333 -7.70 6.24 -34.04
CA ASP A 333 -6.27 6.32 -33.69
C ASP A 333 -5.78 5.27 -32.66
N ASN A 334 -6.48 4.15 -32.51
CA ASN A 334 -6.16 3.08 -31.57
C ASN A 334 -4.72 2.56 -31.74
N GLU A 335 -4.21 2.45 -32.99
CA GLU A 335 -2.83 2.03 -33.26
C GLU A 335 -1.82 3.08 -32.75
N PHE A 336 -2.10 4.38 -32.97
CA PHE A 336 -1.26 5.45 -32.43
C PHE A 336 -1.12 5.35 -30.93
N TRP A 337 -2.20 5.16 -30.20
CA TRP A 337 -2.19 5.04 -28.73
C TRP A 337 -1.41 3.81 -28.26
N SER A 338 -1.53 2.67 -28.96
CA SER A 338 -0.72 1.48 -28.69
C SER A 338 0.78 1.73 -28.91
N GLU A 339 1.14 2.50 -29.96
CA GLU A 339 2.52 2.90 -30.23
C GLU A 339 3.04 3.90 -29.20
N ALA A 340 2.22 4.87 -28.77
CA ALA A 340 2.56 5.84 -27.72
C ALA A 340 2.86 5.17 -26.40
N ALA A 341 2.09 4.14 -26.03
CA ALA A 341 2.38 3.33 -24.83
C ALA A 341 3.77 2.66 -24.91
N LYS A 342 4.11 2.07 -26.06
CA LYS A 342 5.43 1.48 -26.29
C LYS A 342 6.55 2.53 -26.27
N ALA A 343 6.33 3.67 -26.95
CA ALA A 343 7.31 4.76 -26.98
C ALA A 343 7.61 5.31 -25.58
N SER A 344 6.59 5.46 -24.75
CA SER A 344 6.75 5.92 -23.36
C SER A 344 7.53 4.94 -22.49
N ARG A 345 7.27 3.63 -22.60
CA ARG A 345 8.07 2.60 -21.91
C ARG A 345 9.55 2.66 -22.30
N GLU A 346 9.85 2.82 -23.60
CA GLU A 346 11.21 2.97 -24.08
C GLU A 346 11.84 4.32 -23.69
N HIS A 347 11.03 5.36 -23.55
CA HIS A 347 11.49 6.66 -23.08
C HIS A 347 11.93 6.59 -21.61
N PHE A 348 11.15 5.99 -20.73
CA PHE A 348 11.52 5.82 -19.32
C PHE A 348 12.90 5.15 -19.14
N LYS A 349 13.19 4.12 -19.94
CA LYS A 349 14.50 3.41 -19.91
C LYS A 349 15.68 4.32 -20.22
N LYS A 350 15.45 5.37 -21.01
CA LYS A 350 16.49 6.32 -21.45
C LYS A 350 16.55 7.55 -20.56
N ALA A 351 15.40 8.01 -20.03
CA ALA A 351 15.30 9.22 -19.24
C ALA A 351 15.71 9.01 -17.78
N THR A 352 15.56 7.80 -17.25
CA THR A 352 15.93 7.51 -15.86
C THR A 352 17.39 7.06 -15.73
N ASN A 353 18.03 7.46 -14.64
CA ASN A 353 19.40 7.03 -14.33
C ASN A 353 19.42 5.55 -13.94
N ALA A 354 20.27 4.77 -14.58
CA ALA A 354 20.32 3.31 -14.39
C ALA A 354 20.78 2.87 -12.98
N SER A 355 21.47 3.74 -12.23
CA SER A 355 22.00 3.43 -10.90
C SER A 355 21.09 3.89 -9.76
N THR A 356 20.31 4.96 -9.97
CA THR A 356 19.44 5.55 -8.95
C THR A 356 17.94 5.37 -9.25
N GLY A 357 17.57 5.16 -10.51
CA GLY A 357 16.18 5.18 -10.96
C GLY A 357 15.58 6.57 -11.08
N LEU A 358 16.29 7.63 -10.72
CA LEU A 358 15.81 9.01 -10.76
C LEU A 358 15.67 9.50 -12.22
N GLY A 359 14.55 10.12 -12.55
CA GLY A 359 14.29 10.79 -13.81
C GLY A 359 14.33 12.32 -13.67
N PRO A 360 14.61 13.06 -14.75
CA PRO A 360 14.54 14.51 -14.72
C PRO A 360 13.09 15.01 -14.74
N ASP A 361 12.91 16.26 -14.39
CA ASP A 361 11.67 16.99 -14.58
C ASP A 361 11.36 17.13 -16.09
N TYR A 362 12.33 17.64 -16.88
CA TYR A 362 12.20 17.76 -18.33
C TYR A 362 13.24 16.94 -19.06
N SER A 363 12.84 16.35 -20.18
CA SER A 363 13.73 15.58 -21.06
C SER A 363 13.50 15.86 -22.54
N GLU A 364 14.54 15.69 -23.33
CA GLU A 364 14.42 15.58 -24.77
C GLU A 364 13.74 14.25 -25.15
N TYR A 365 13.12 14.15 -26.32
CA TYR A 365 12.54 12.89 -26.82
C TYR A 365 13.56 11.73 -26.90
N SER A 366 14.84 12.05 -26.94
CA SER A 366 15.92 11.06 -26.86
C SER A 366 16.08 10.41 -25.47
N GLY A 367 15.45 10.99 -24.42
CA GLY A 367 15.63 10.63 -23.02
C GLY A 367 16.74 11.42 -22.29
N ALA A 368 17.49 12.27 -23.00
CA ALA A 368 18.47 13.13 -22.32
C ALA A 368 17.77 14.18 -21.46
N ALA A 369 18.26 14.38 -20.23
CA ALA A 369 17.75 15.44 -19.38
C ALA A 369 17.93 16.82 -20.06
N ARG A 370 16.85 17.62 -20.05
CA ARG A 370 16.85 18.92 -20.69
C ARG A 370 17.56 19.95 -19.81
N ASN A 371 18.56 20.60 -20.39
CA ASN A 371 19.32 21.62 -19.68
C ASN A 371 18.57 22.96 -19.65
N GLU A 372 17.46 23.01 -18.95
CA GLU A 372 16.62 24.19 -18.76
C GLU A 372 16.44 24.47 -17.25
N GLY A 373 17.22 25.40 -16.71
CA GLY A 373 17.24 25.68 -15.28
C GLY A 373 17.54 24.44 -14.45
N ASP A 374 16.75 24.25 -13.40
CA ASP A 374 16.85 23.11 -12.49
C ASP A 374 16.04 21.88 -12.94
N HIS A 375 15.29 21.96 -14.05
CA HIS A 375 14.41 20.91 -14.55
C HIS A 375 15.15 19.67 -15.13
N LYS A 376 16.46 19.74 -15.24
CA LYS A 376 17.32 18.61 -15.59
C LYS A 376 17.51 17.61 -14.45
N ASP A 377 17.12 17.97 -13.24
CA ASP A 377 17.29 17.20 -12.01
C ASP A 377 15.96 16.55 -11.58
N PHE A 378 16.02 15.62 -10.62
CA PHE A 378 14.86 15.00 -10.01
C PHE A 378 14.20 15.98 -9.04
N ARG A 379 13.01 16.44 -9.37
CA ARG A 379 12.24 17.42 -8.60
C ARG A 379 10.74 17.15 -8.78
N PHE A 380 9.92 17.91 -8.18
CA PHE A 380 8.45 17.98 -8.17
C PHE A 380 7.70 17.06 -9.17
N ASP A 381 7.64 17.40 -10.46
CA ASP A 381 6.91 16.63 -11.46
C ASP A 381 7.54 15.25 -11.67
N ALA A 382 8.85 15.12 -11.61
CA ALA A 382 9.55 13.87 -11.71
C ALA A 382 9.14 12.82 -10.65
N TRP A 383 8.54 13.23 -9.51
CA TRP A 383 8.06 12.30 -8.49
C TRP A 383 7.00 11.33 -9.04
N ARG A 384 6.16 11.78 -9.95
CA ARG A 384 5.08 11.00 -10.57
C ARG A 384 5.58 9.87 -11.45
N THR A 385 6.75 10.02 -12.05
CA THR A 385 7.31 9.07 -13.02
C THR A 385 7.34 7.63 -12.50
N ALA A 386 7.77 7.44 -11.24
CA ALA A 386 7.81 6.12 -10.62
C ALA A 386 6.44 5.46 -10.49
N ALA A 387 5.43 6.24 -10.11
CA ALA A 387 4.06 5.76 -10.00
C ALA A 387 3.44 5.45 -11.37
N ASN A 388 3.75 6.27 -12.41
CA ASN A 388 3.28 6.03 -13.77
C ASN A 388 3.84 4.70 -14.34
N ILE A 389 5.14 4.43 -14.12
CA ILE A 389 5.78 3.16 -14.50
C ILE A 389 5.15 1.98 -13.75
N ALA A 390 4.93 2.13 -12.45
CA ALA A 390 4.35 1.08 -11.62
C ALA A 390 2.87 0.82 -11.91
N CYS A 391 2.10 1.87 -12.20
CA CYS A 391 0.71 1.79 -12.64
C CYS A 391 0.58 1.02 -13.96
N ASP A 392 1.41 1.37 -14.95
CA ASP A 392 1.44 0.67 -16.23
C ASP A 392 1.74 -0.82 -16.06
N TYR A 393 2.73 -1.15 -15.23
CA TYR A 393 3.04 -2.53 -14.94
C TYR A 393 1.91 -3.25 -14.19
N ALA A 394 1.34 -2.62 -13.18
CA ALA A 394 0.24 -3.19 -12.40
C ALA A 394 -1.00 -3.46 -13.26
N TRP A 395 -1.33 -2.55 -14.19
CA TRP A 395 -2.51 -2.69 -15.05
C TRP A 395 -2.28 -3.64 -16.22
N TRP A 396 -1.10 -3.60 -16.88
CA TRP A 396 -0.88 -4.25 -18.16
C TRP A 396 0.23 -5.31 -18.16
N ALA A 397 1.22 -5.20 -17.28
CA ALA A 397 2.39 -6.09 -17.15
C ALA A 397 3.08 -6.36 -18.51
N LYS A 398 3.26 -5.31 -19.34
CA LYS A 398 3.81 -5.41 -20.69
C LYS A 398 5.32 -5.18 -20.77
N ASP A 399 5.95 -4.65 -19.71
CA ASP A 399 7.39 -4.37 -19.69
C ASP A 399 8.01 -4.70 -18.32
N ASP A 400 8.72 -5.81 -18.25
CA ASP A 400 9.39 -6.27 -17.02
C ASP A 400 10.50 -5.34 -16.54
N TRP A 401 10.95 -4.38 -17.36
CA TRP A 401 11.90 -3.37 -16.93
C TRP A 401 11.35 -2.51 -15.77
N ALA A 402 10.06 -2.35 -15.70
CA ALA A 402 9.41 -1.66 -14.57
C ALA A 402 9.79 -2.27 -13.21
N VAL A 403 9.99 -3.59 -13.15
CA VAL A 403 10.48 -4.27 -11.94
C VAL A 403 11.91 -3.84 -11.60
N THR A 404 12.77 -3.76 -12.60
CA THR A 404 14.17 -3.30 -12.44
C THR A 404 14.19 -1.85 -11.95
N HIS A 405 13.40 -0.97 -12.58
CA HIS A 405 13.31 0.43 -12.19
C HIS A 405 12.83 0.60 -10.74
N ALA A 406 11.71 -0.04 -10.37
CA ALA A 406 11.16 0.04 -9.01
C ALA A 406 12.16 -0.39 -7.95
N ASN A 407 12.86 -1.52 -8.17
CA ASN A 407 13.89 -2.01 -7.26
C ASN A 407 15.09 -1.06 -7.16
N THR A 408 15.51 -0.46 -8.26
CA THR A 408 16.64 0.49 -8.30
C THR A 408 16.30 1.77 -7.57
N LEU A 409 15.14 2.38 -7.88
CA LEU A 409 14.66 3.61 -7.24
C LEU A 409 14.49 3.42 -5.74
N GLN A 410 13.80 2.35 -5.34
CA GLN A 410 13.60 2.07 -3.93
C GLN A 410 14.92 1.73 -3.21
N SER A 411 15.89 1.09 -3.89
CA SER A 411 17.21 0.89 -3.29
C SER A 411 17.93 2.20 -3.03
N PHE A 412 17.89 3.13 -3.98
CA PHE A 412 18.47 4.46 -3.81
C PHE A 412 17.90 5.18 -2.59
N PHE A 413 16.56 5.35 -2.52
CA PHE A 413 15.93 6.06 -1.41
C PHE A 413 16.04 5.30 -0.07
N TYR A 414 16.07 3.97 -0.09
CA TYR A 414 16.30 3.16 1.10
C TYR A 414 17.67 3.45 1.74
N ASP A 415 18.69 3.61 0.91
CA ASP A 415 20.05 3.90 1.35
C ASP A 415 20.20 5.36 1.86
N GLN A 416 19.28 6.27 1.48
CA GLN A 416 19.20 7.63 2.04
C GLN A 416 18.44 7.69 3.38
N GLY A 417 17.74 6.61 3.76
CA GLY A 417 16.91 6.53 4.97
C GLY A 417 15.42 6.75 4.65
N VAL A 418 14.63 5.67 4.70
CA VAL A 418 13.24 5.63 4.22
C VAL A 418 12.33 6.68 4.88
N GLU A 419 12.51 6.94 6.16
CA GLU A 419 11.66 7.86 6.92
C GLU A 419 12.15 9.34 6.85
N SER A 420 13.16 9.65 6.01
CA SER A 420 13.81 10.97 6.05
C SER A 420 14.48 11.44 4.76
N TYR A 421 14.44 10.67 3.67
CA TYR A 421 15.06 11.10 2.41
C TYR A 421 14.44 12.39 1.88
N GLY A 422 15.28 13.23 1.29
CA GLY A 422 14.85 14.49 0.70
C GLY A 422 14.16 14.32 -0.64
N ASN A 423 13.54 15.39 -1.11
CA ASN A 423 12.63 15.35 -2.25
C ASN A 423 13.20 15.92 -3.55
N GLN A 424 14.48 16.38 -3.57
CA GLN A 424 15.14 16.94 -4.76
C GLN A 424 16.60 16.49 -4.83
N TRP A 425 17.00 15.93 -5.97
CA TRP A 425 18.29 15.29 -6.17
C TRP A 425 18.86 15.52 -7.57
N THR A 426 20.20 15.49 -7.71
CA THR A 426 20.82 15.22 -9.01
C THR A 426 20.47 13.82 -9.46
N LEU A 427 20.38 13.57 -10.77
CA LEU A 427 20.00 12.25 -11.28
C LEU A 427 20.95 11.12 -10.87
N ASP A 428 22.23 11.42 -10.68
CA ASP A 428 23.23 10.47 -10.18
C ASP A 428 23.20 10.25 -8.66
N GLY A 429 22.32 10.99 -7.94
CA GLY A 429 22.17 10.89 -6.51
C GLY A 429 23.32 11.49 -5.69
N SER A 430 24.28 12.17 -6.35
CA SER A 430 25.47 12.70 -5.67
C SER A 430 25.22 13.95 -4.83
N LYS A 431 24.08 14.63 -5.06
CA LYS A 431 23.70 15.85 -4.35
C LYS A 431 22.20 15.90 -4.08
N GLU A 432 21.87 16.09 -2.81
CA GLU A 432 20.56 16.48 -2.34
C GLU A 432 20.40 17.99 -2.39
N TYR A 433 19.28 18.50 -2.91
CA TYR A 433 18.96 19.93 -2.95
C TYR A 433 17.95 20.34 -1.88
N SER A 434 17.15 19.42 -1.39
CA SER A 434 16.17 19.65 -0.34
C SER A 434 16.02 18.41 0.50
N SER A 435 16.04 18.58 1.81
CA SER A 435 15.84 17.51 2.81
C SER A 435 14.38 17.34 3.24
N ASP A 436 13.44 18.01 2.55
CA ASP A 436 12.02 17.88 2.86
C ASP A 436 11.53 16.46 2.51
N HIS A 437 10.98 15.76 3.48
CA HIS A 437 10.39 14.44 3.31
C HIS A 437 8.91 14.58 2.93
N SER A 438 8.66 14.89 1.65
CA SER A 438 7.33 15.25 1.15
C SER A 438 6.39 14.05 1.06
N PRO A 439 5.18 14.10 1.67
CA PRO A 439 4.19 13.02 1.62
C PRO A 439 3.79 12.59 0.21
N GLY A 440 3.80 13.52 -0.76
CA GLY A 440 3.55 13.23 -2.17
C GLY A 440 4.61 12.29 -2.76
N LEU A 441 5.91 12.58 -2.54
CA LEU A 441 7.00 11.70 -3.00
C LEU A 441 6.96 10.35 -2.27
N VAL A 442 6.71 10.34 -0.96
CA VAL A 442 6.57 9.11 -0.16
C VAL A 442 5.49 8.21 -0.76
N ALA A 443 4.34 8.78 -1.13
CA ALA A 443 3.25 8.06 -1.76
C ALA A 443 3.63 7.47 -3.13
N MET A 444 4.37 8.23 -3.96
CA MET A 444 4.82 7.76 -5.27
C MET A 444 5.87 6.65 -5.16
N ASN A 445 6.81 6.77 -4.22
CA ASN A 445 7.80 5.72 -3.94
C ASN A 445 7.17 4.44 -3.38
N ALA A 446 6.14 4.54 -2.54
CA ALA A 446 5.37 3.40 -2.09
C ALA A 446 4.59 2.73 -3.25
N THR A 447 4.02 3.54 -4.15
CA THR A 447 3.32 3.06 -5.36
C THR A 447 4.25 2.26 -6.28
N ALA A 448 5.54 2.61 -6.36
CA ALA A 448 6.54 1.81 -7.08
C ALA A 448 6.60 0.35 -6.57
N GLY A 449 6.19 0.09 -5.33
CA GLY A 449 6.05 -1.25 -4.75
C GLY A 449 5.12 -2.19 -5.54
N LEU A 450 4.21 -1.66 -6.36
CA LEU A 450 3.35 -2.47 -7.25
C LEU A 450 4.18 -3.25 -8.29
N ALA A 451 5.31 -2.71 -8.71
CA ALA A 451 6.26 -3.37 -9.61
C ALA A 451 7.47 -3.98 -8.89
N ALA A 452 7.72 -3.65 -7.63
CA ALA A 452 8.91 -4.09 -6.91
C ALA A 452 8.91 -5.59 -6.60
N SER A 453 10.13 -6.16 -6.51
CA SER A 453 10.37 -7.57 -6.17
C SER A 453 11.36 -7.76 -5.03
N THR A 454 11.78 -6.70 -4.34
CA THR A 454 12.69 -6.76 -3.20
C THR A 454 11.95 -6.47 -1.90
N GLN A 455 12.45 -7.00 -0.79
CA GLN A 455 11.85 -6.79 0.53
C GLN A 455 11.93 -5.32 0.99
N LYS A 456 12.84 -4.52 0.41
CA LYS A 456 12.94 -3.08 0.67
C LYS A 456 11.61 -2.33 0.41
N ALA A 457 10.79 -2.82 -0.52
CA ALA A 457 9.49 -2.22 -0.85
C ALA A 457 8.57 -2.06 0.36
N TRP A 458 8.64 -2.97 1.32
CA TRP A 458 7.80 -2.92 2.51
C TRP A 458 8.11 -1.75 3.43
N ALA A 459 9.36 -1.29 3.46
CA ALA A 459 9.73 -0.10 4.22
C ALA A 459 9.04 1.16 3.68
N PHE A 460 8.91 1.29 2.35
CA PHE A 460 8.16 2.41 1.72
C PHE A 460 6.65 2.31 1.95
N VAL A 461 6.10 1.10 1.93
CA VAL A 461 4.68 0.87 2.26
C VAL A 461 4.39 1.24 3.71
N GLU A 462 5.28 0.88 4.64
CA GLU A 462 5.15 1.21 6.05
C GLU A 462 5.31 2.71 6.31
N ASP A 463 6.30 3.36 5.68
CA ASP A 463 6.50 4.80 5.77
C ASP A 463 5.29 5.58 5.26
N PHE A 464 4.77 5.21 4.09
CA PHE A 464 3.55 5.80 3.53
C PHE A 464 2.33 5.58 4.42
N TRP A 465 2.21 4.42 5.05
CA TRP A 465 1.13 4.17 6.01
C TRP A 465 1.20 5.11 7.21
N ASN A 466 2.39 5.42 7.69
CA ASN A 466 2.62 6.20 8.90
C ASN A 466 2.57 7.71 8.68
N ILE A 467 2.89 8.19 7.48
CA ILE A 467 2.87 9.63 7.18
C ILE A 467 1.43 10.12 6.94
N SER A 468 1.17 11.38 7.25
CA SER A 468 -0.11 12.05 7.00
C SER A 468 -0.01 12.96 5.77
N PRO A 469 -1.13 13.25 5.07
CA PRO A 469 -1.12 14.24 4.00
C PRO A 469 -0.73 15.63 4.52
N THR A 470 -0.01 16.37 3.68
CA THR A 470 0.42 17.75 3.96
C THR A 470 -0.77 18.65 4.24
N THR A 471 -0.61 19.56 5.18
CA THR A 471 -1.61 20.60 5.52
C THR A 471 -1.07 22.00 5.24
N GLY A 472 -1.95 23.01 5.27
CA GLY A 472 -1.58 24.41 5.08
C GLY A 472 -1.25 24.75 3.63
N LYS A 473 -0.27 25.64 3.45
CA LYS A 473 0.03 26.28 2.16
C LYS A 473 0.41 25.29 1.05
N TYR A 474 1.20 24.25 1.34
CA TYR A 474 1.75 23.33 0.35
C TYR A 474 0.96 22.01 0.19
N ARG A 475 -0.29 21.99 0.68
CA ARG A 475 -1.14 20.78 0.67
C ARG A 475 -1.60 20.32 -0.70
N TYR A 476 -1.59 21.18 -1.72
CA TYR A 476 -2.19 20.91 -3.02
C TYR A 476 -1.52 19.71 -3.72
N TYR A 477 -0.28 19.87 -4.14
CA TYR A 477 0.41 18.83 -4.91
C TYR A 477 0.63 17.54 -4.10
N ASP A 478 1.17 17.70 -2.90
CA ASP A 478 1.35 16.59 -1.96
C ASP A 478 0.03 15.86 -1.66
N GLY A 479 -1.06 16.57 -1.44
CA GLY A 479 -2.36 15.96 -1.14
C GLY A 479 -2.96 15.19 -2.30
N CYS A 480 -2.83 15.72 -3.54
CA CYS A 480 -3.25 15.01 -4.74
C CYS A 480 -2.46 13.69 -4.92
N LEU A 481 -1.12 13.76 -4.85
CA LEU A 481 -0.27 12.59 -4.99
C LEU A 481 -0.47 11.59 -3.84
N TYR A 482 -0.63 12.09 -2.61
CA TYR A 482 -0.93 11.24 -1.46
C TYR A 482 -2.20 10.42 -1.66
N MET A 483 -3.31 11.07 -2.09
CA MET A 483 -4.58 10.35 -2.30
C MET A 483 -4.48 9.35 -3.45
N MET A 484 -3.85 9.72 -4.57
CA MET A 484 -3.63 8.79 -5.68
C MET A 484 -2.76 7.61 -5.26
N GLY A 485 -1.65 7.83 -4.55
CA GLY A 485 -0.81 6.76 -4.02
C GLY A 485 -1.56 5.85 -3.05
N LEU A 486 -2.44 6.42 -2.21
CA LEU A 486 -3.28 5.64 -1.30
C LEU A 486 -4.24 4.71 -2.06
N LEU A 487 -4.86 5.21 -3.15
CA LEU A 487 -5.70 4.40 -4.02
C LEU A 487 -4.90 3.30 -4.73
N HIS A 488 -3.70 3.62 -5.23
CA HIS A 488 -2.81 2.62 -5.82
C HIS A 488 -2.42 1.52 -4.83
N CYS A 489 -1.90 1.89 -3.66
CA CYS A 489 -1.41 0.94 -2.66
C CYS A 489 -2.51 0.12 -2.00
N SER A 490 -3.76 0.61 -1.98
CA SER A 490 -4.94 -0.11 -1.49
C SER A 490 -5.63 -1.00 -2.55
N GLY A 491 -5.15 -1.00 -3.81
CA GLY A 491 -5.78 -1.74 -4.91
C GLY A 491 -7.08 -1.12 -5.42
N ASN A 492 -7.30 0.16 -5.12
CA ASN A 492 -8.49 0.90 -5.52
C ASN A 492 -8.28 1.80 -6.75
N PHE A 493 -7.06 1.91 -7.26
CA PHE A 493 -6.78 2.59 -8.53
C PHE A 493 -6.92 1.59 -9.68
N ARG A 494 -8.09 1.58 -10.32
CA ARG A 494 -8.54 0.50 -11.21
C ARG A 494 -8.83 1.00 -12.61
N VAL A 495 -8.71 0.10 -13.59
CA VAL A 495 -9.19 0.30 -14.96
C VAL A 495 -10.69 0.02 -15.01
N TYR A 496 -11.44 0.93 -15.62
CA TYR A 496 -12.84 0.73 -15.98
C TYR A 496 -12.95 0.80 -17.49
N LEU A 497 -13.34 -0.31 -18.12
CA LEU A 497 -13.51 -0.42 -19.57
C LEU A 497 -14.99 -0.60 -19.91
N SER A 498 -15.39 -0.18 -21.11
CA SER A 498 -16.73 -0.40 -21.61
C SER A 498 -17.06 -1.91 -21.69
N SER A 499 -18.35 -2.25 -21.79
CA SER A 499 -18.82 -3.65 -21.80
C SER A 499 -18.29 -4.48 -22.98
N ASP A 500 -17.75 -3.82 -24.03
CA ASP A 500 -17.19 -4.47 -25.21
C ASP A 500 -15.67 -4.73 -25.10
N ALA A 501 -15.03 -4.22 -24.02
CA ALA A 501 -13.64 -4.52 -23.72
C ALA A 501 -13.40 -6.02 -23.44
N PRO A 502 -12.16 -6.51 -23.51
CA PRO A 502 -11.87 -7.92 -23.32
C PRO A 502 -12.44 -8.45 -22.01
N LYS A 503 -13.42 -9.35 -22.11
CA LYS A 503 -14.22 -9.85 -20.98
C LYS A 503 -13.35 -10.56 -19.94
N PRO A 504 -13.74 -10.49 -18.63
CA PRO A 504 -13.03 -11.21 -17.58
C PRO A 504 -12.89 -12.69 -17.91
N VAL A 505 -11.70 -13.19 -17.79
CA VAL A 505 -11.38 -14.58 -18.13
C VAL A 505 -11.90 -15.51 -17.05
N VAL A 506 -12.54 -16.62 -17.45
CA VAL A 506 -13.04 -17.68 -16.54
C VAL A 506 -11.90 -18.21 -15.65
N ASN A 507 -12.18 -18.52 -14.37
CA ASN A 507 -11.19 -18.98 -13.38
C ASN A 507 -10.42 -20.22 -13.81
N GLY A 508 -9.12 -20.26 -13.58
CA GLY A 508 -8.29 -21.46 -13.71
C GLY A 508 -8.72 -22.52 -12.69
N LYS A 509 -8.72 -23.78 -13.13
CA LYS A 509 -9.06 -24.94 -12.27
C LYS A 509 -7.98 -25.99 -12.36
N ILE A 510 -7.94 -26.85 -11.36
CA ILE A 510 -7.16 -28.10 -11.37
C ILE A 510 -8.09 -29.27 -11.09
N SER A 511 -7.76 -30.44 -11.64
CA SER A 511 -8.60 -31.64 -11.52
C SER A 511 -8.59 -32.24 -10.10
N THR A 512 -7.44 -32.14 -9.40
CA THR A 512 -7.26 -32.65 -8.05
C THR A 512 -7.06 -31.49 -7.11
N THR A 513 -7.95 -31.30 -6.16
CA THR A 513 -7.91 -30.20 -5.18
C THR A 513 -7.52 -30.66 -3.78
N LYS A 514 -7.50 -31.96 -3.53
CA LYS A 514 -7.09 -32.58 -2.26
C LYS A 514 -6.27 -33.84 -2.52
N ALA A 515 -5.22 -34.04 -1.73
CA ALA A 515 -4.36 -35.22 -1.78
C ALA A 515 -3.78 -35.56 -0.40
N GLU A 516 -3.17 -36.73 -0.27
CA GLU A 516 -2.42 -37.13 0.92
C GLU A 516 -0.99 -37.48 0.53
N PHE A 517 -0.06 -37.26 1.44
CA PHE A 517 1.33 -37.65 1.31
C PHE A 517 1.85 -38.20 2.63
N ASP A 518 2.57 -39.31 2.57
CA ASP A 518 3.16 -39.96 3.74
C ASP A 518 4.68 -39.74 3.74
N LEU A 519 5.23 -39.23 4.84
CA LEU A 519 6.66 -39.04 4.99
C LEU A 519 7.45 -40.35 5.15
N LYS A 520 6.77 -41.47 5.38
CA LYS A 520 7.39 -42.80 5.39
C LYS A 520 7.99 -43.10 4.02
N GLU A 521 9.28 -43.39 3.92
CA GLU A 521 10.05 -43.44 2.68
C GLU A 521 9.44 -44.39 1.64
N GLU A 522 9.00 -45.58 2.07
CA GLU A 522 8.41 -46.58 1.17
C GLU A 522 6.99 -46.21 0.67
N ALA A 523 6.35 -45.22 1.30
CA ALA A 523 5.01 -44.77 0.95
C ALA A 523 5.01 -43.47 0.14
N GLN A 524 6.19 -42.87 -0.10
CA GLN A 524 6.30 -41.59 -0.81
C GLN A 524 6.02 -41.74 -2.30
N THR A 525 5.02 -41.00 -2.78
CA THR A 525 4.67 -40.95 -4.21
C THR A 525 4.48 -39.50 -4.65
N ASP A 526 4.75 -39.23 -5.92
CA ASP A 526 4.42 -37.93 -6.52
C ASP A 526 2.89 -37.73 -6.52
N ILE A 527 2.48 -36.45 -6.40
CA ILE A 527 1.06 -36.08 -6.50
C ILE A 527 0.83 -35.37 -7.85
N THR A 528 -0.20 -35.85 -8.59
CA THR A 528 -0.52 -35.29 -9.89
C THR A 528 -1.87 -34.59 -9.90
N THR A 529 -1.96 -33.53 -10.68
CA THR A 529 -3.20 -32.84 -11.02
C THR A 529 -3.15 -32.38 -12.47
N ASN A 530 -4.30 -32.24 -13.14
CA ASN A 530 -4.34 -31.65 -14.48
C ASN A 530 -4.86 -30.21 -14.39
N LEU A 531 -4.22 -29.29 -15.13
CA LEU A 531 -4.71 -27.95 -15.37
C LEU A 531 -5.99 -28.05 -16.22
N ILE A 532 -7.01 -27.28 -15.84
CA ILE A 532 -8.24 -27.13 -16.60
C ILE A 532 -8.28 -25.68 -17.07
N LEU A 533 -7.76 -25.47 -18.27
CA LEU A 533 -7.64 -24.16 -18.89
C LEU A 533 -8.80 -23.95 -19.88
N SER A 534 -9.34 -22.74 -19.93
CA SER A 534 -10.36 -22.33 -20.91
C SER A 534 -10.02 -20.96 -21.48
N GLY A 535 -10.13 -20.82 -22.80
CA GLY A 535 -9.72 -19.61 -23.53
C GLY A 535 -8.19 -19.48 -23.66
N GLU A 536 -7.69 -18.30 -23.84
CA GLU A 536 -6.24 -17.99 -24.00
C GLU A 536 -5.48 -17.94 -22.66
N ARG A 537 -5.85 -18.79 -21.74
CA ARG A 537 -5.29 -18.79 -20.40
C ARG A 537 -4.04 -19.63 -20.30
N HIS A 538 -3.06 -19.17 -19.51
CA HIS A 538 -1.83 -19.88 -19.24
C HIS A 538 -1.62 -20.07 -17.74
N PHE A 539 -1.09 -21.24 -17.39
CA PHE A 539 -0.56 -21.47 -16.06
C PHE A 539 0.75 -20.70 -15.87
N SER A 540 0.91 -20.05 -14.73
CA SER A 540 2.09 -19.25 -14.44
C SER A 540 3.08 -19.98 -13.52
N LYS A 541 2.68 -20.34 -12.31
CA LYS A 541 3.55 -20.96 -11.29
C LYS A 541 2.75 -21.56 -10.14
N ILE A 542 3.45 -22.28 -9.26
CA ILE A 542 2.89 -22.82 -8.01
C ILE A 542 3.57 -22.12 -6.83
N ARG A 543 2.79 -21.84 -5.79
CA ARG A 543 3.28 -21.34 -4.49
C ARG A 543 2.86 -22.22 -3.33
N ASN A 544 3.71 -22.29 -2.31
CA ASN A 544 3.38 -22.73 -0.98
C ASN A 544 3.49 -21.53 -0.05
N GLY A 545 2.35 -20.96 0.34
CA GLY A 545 2.34 -19.63 0.96
C GLY A 545 2.99 -18.59 0.05
N ASN A 546 4.06 -17.96 0.51
CA ASN A 546 4.82 -16.97 -0.26
C ASN A 546 6.02 -17.57 -1.04
N VAL A 547 6.31 -18.85 -0.86
CA VAL A 547 7.44 -19.51 -1.55
C VAL A 547 7.00 -20.00 -2.92
N VAL A 548 7.67 -19.53 -3.98
CA VAL A 548 7.46 -20.04 -5.34
C VAL A 548 8.21 -21.36 -5.52
N LEU A 549 7.50 -22.38 -6.02
CA LEU A 549 8.09 -23.67 -6.35
C LEU A 549 8.88 -23.58 -7.66
N GLU A 550 9.99 -24.28 -7.71
CA GLU A 550 10.89 -24.34 -8.87
C GLU A 550 10.51 -25.50 -9.81
N GLN A 551 10.18 -25.17 -11.06
CA GLN A 551 9.89 -26.17 -12.09
C GLN A 551 11.16 -27.01 -12.40
N GLY A 552 10.98 -28.32 -12.52
CA GLY A 552 12.09 -29.27 -12.71
C GLY A 552 12.73 -29.75 -11.41
N LYS A 553 12.47 -29.11 -10.29
CA LYS A 553 13.02 -29.44 -8.96
C LYS A 553 11.94 -29.79 -7.94
N ASP A 554 10.91 -28.96 -7.82
CA ASP A 554 9.81 -29.13 -6.88
C ASP A 554 8.57 -29.70 -7.56
N TYR A 555 8.37 -29.41 -8.84
CA TYR A 555 7.31 -29.93 -9.69
C TYR A 555 7.73 -30.04 -11.15
N THR A 556 6.99 -30.82 -11.94
CA THR A 556 7.16 -30.90 -13.40
C THR A 556 5.82 -30.67 -14.11
N ILE A 557 5.88 -30.27 -15.38
CA ILE A 557 4.71 -30.09 -16.25
C ILE A 557 4.93 -30.87 -17.53
N ASP A 558 3.93 -31.63 -17.94
CA ASP A 558 3.87 -32.32 -19.22
C ASP A 558 2.47 -32.12 -19.83
N GLY A 559 2.37 -31.25 -20.82
CA GLY A 559 1.08 -30.74 -21.30
C GLY A 559 0.28 -30.07 -20.17
N ASP A 560 -0.94 -30.52 -19.93
CA ASP A 560 -1.76 -30.02 -18.84
C ASP A 560 -1.51 -30.73 -17.50
N LYS A 561 -0.67 -31.77 -17.50
CA LYS A 561 -0.40 -32.56 -16.30
C LYS A 561 0.71 -31.92 -15.47
N VAL A 562 0.40 -31.54 -14.25
CA VAL A 562 1.34 -31.06 -13.23
C VAL A 562 1.62 -32.19 -12.24
N THR A 563 2.89 -32.45 -11.98
CA THR A 563 3.35 -33.44 -11.01
C THR A 563 4.15 -32.74 -9.91
N ILE A 564 3.62 -32.74 -8.69
CA ILE A 564 4.34 -32.28 -7.50
C ILE A 564 5.24 -33.43 -7.05
N LEU A 565 6.56 -33.16 -7.03
CA LEU A 565 7.54 -34.21 -6.82
C LEU A 565 7.61 -34.62 -5.33
N LYS A 566 7.68 -35.91 -5.07
CA LYS A 566 7.81 -36.48 -3.72
C LYS A 566 8.99 -35.90 -2.94
N GLN A 567 10.09 -35.59 -3.61
CA GLN A 567 11.27 -34.97 -2.98
C GLN A 567 11.01 -33.57 -2.42
N TYR A 568 10.05 -32.83 -2.99
CA TYR A 568 9.57 -31.57 -2.43
C TYR A 568 8.63 -31.83 -1.25
N LEU A 569 7.69 -32.76 -1.42
CA LEU A 569 6.69 -33.11 -0.40
C LEU A 569 7.33 -33.69 0.86
N ALA A 570 8.39 -34.48 0.71
CA ALA A 570 9.15 -35.06 1.84
C ALA A 570 9.83 -34.02 2.75
N LYS A 571 9.97 -32.78 2.30
CA LYS A 571 10.52 -31.67 3.10
C LYS A 571 9.44 -30.90 3.88
N GLN A 572 8.16 -31.21 3.66
CA GLN A 572 7.06 -30.54 4.34
C GLN A 572 6.85 -31.14 5.74
N SER A 573 6.39 -30.30 6.67
CA SER A 573 6.03 -30.76 8.02
C SER A 573 4.74 -31.56 8.00
N VAL A 574 4.57 -32.47 8.97
CA VAL A 574 3.26 -33.12 9.22
C VAL A 574 2.21 -32.05 9.46
N GLY A 575 1.07 -32.16 8.76
CA GLY A 575 0.02 -31.13 8.77
C GLY A 575 -0.59 -30.92 7.41
N ILE A 576 -1.21 -29.77 7.21
CA ILE A 576 -1.82 -29.37 5.93
C ILE A 576 -0.88 -28.45 5.19
N THR A 577 -0.51 -28.83 3.96
CA THR A 577 0.20 -27.99 3.01
C THR A 577 -0.76 -27.57 1.90
N THR A 578 -0.90 -26.27 1.65
CA THR A 578 -1.76 -25.75 0.58
C THR A 578 -0.90 -25.14 -0.52
N LEU A 579 -0.93 -25.74 -1.70
CA LEU A 579 -0.27 -25.21 -2.89
C LEU A 579 -1.26 -24.39 -3.70
N THR A 580 -0.86 -23.18 -4.05
CA THR A 580 -1.65 -22.28 -4.90
C THR A 580 -1.11 -22.29 -6.32
N PHE A 581 -1.96 -22.66 -7.27
CA PHE A 581 -1.69 -22.63 -8.71
C PHE A 581 -2.11 -21.27 -9.25
N LEU A 582 -1.15 -20.50 -9.70
CA LEU A 582 -1.38 -19.18 -10.25
C LEU A 582 -1.55 -19.26 -11.76
N PHE A 583 -2.56 -18.55 -12.24
CA PHE A 583 -2.86 -18.42 -13.65
C PHE A 583 -2.65 -16.96 -14.05
N ASP A 584 -2.45 -16.73 -15.33
CA ASP A 584 -2.29 -15.40 -15.93
C ASP A 584 -3.59 -14.55 -15.86
N ALA A 585 -4.74 -15.18 -15.57
CA ALA A 585 -6.03 -14.51 -15.45
C ALA A 585 -7.02 -15.31 -14.57
N GLY A 586 -7.98 -14.60 -13.95
CA GLY A 586 -9.01 -15.17 -13.09
C GLY A 586 -8.51 -15.63 -11.72
N ALA A 587 -9.35 -16.31 -10.96
CA ALA A 587 -8.99 -16.80 -9.64
C ALA A 587 -8.00 -17.98 -9.72
N ASN A 588 -7.11 -18.03 -8.74
CA ASN A 588 -6.16 -19.12 -8.56
C ASN A 588 -6.84 -20.39 -8.04
N ALA A 589 -6.28 -21.55 -8.37
CA ALA A 589 -6.73 -22.84 -7.84
C ALA A 589 -5.83 -23.31 -6.69
N THR A 590 -6.36 -24.09 -5.78
CA THR A 590 -5.59 -24.60 -4.64
C THR A 590 -5.63 -26.14 -4.57
N LEU A 591 -4.47 -26.74 -4.26
CA LEU A 591 -4.32 -28.14 -3.93
C LEU A 591 -3.94 -28.25 -2.45
N THR A 592 -4.84 -28.81 -1.66
CA THR A 592 -4.62 -29.08 -0.24
C THR A 592 -4.05 -30.49 -0.06
N ILE A 593 -2.86 -30.61 0.53
CA ILE A 593 -2.16 -31.88 0.73
C ILE A 593 -2.06 -32.14 2.23
N THR A 594 -2.59 -33.28 2.67
CA THR A 594 -2.44 -33.76 4.05
C THR A 594 -1.12 -34.52 4.16
N ILE A 595 -0.13 -33.96 4.83
CA ILE A 595 1.16 -34.61 5.10
C ILE A 595 1.05 -35.41 6.41
N LYS A 596 1.24 -36.70 6.34
CA LYS A 596 1.27 -37.62 7.49
C LYS A 596 2.61 -38.34 7.62
N ASN A 597 2.88 -38.93 8.78
CA ASN A 597 4.07 -39.74 9.00
C ASN A 597 3.67 -41.05 9.67
N SER A 598 3.46 -42.11 8.90
CA SER A 598 3.08 -43.38 9.46
C SER A 598 4.21 -44.14 10.16
N THR A 599 5.47 -43.66 10.08
CA THR A 599 6.61 -44.20 10.85
C THR A 599 6.51 -43.79 12.33
N THR A 600 6.04 -42.57 12.60
CA THR A 600 5.91 -42.03 13.98
C THR A 600 4.49 -42.17 14.53
N GLY A 601 3.54 -42.59 13.72
CA GLY A 601 2.10 -42.64 14.07
C GLY A 601 1.44 -41.26 14.08
N GLU A 602 2.15 -40.19 13.68
CA GLU A 602 1.61 -38.84 13.55
C GLU A 602 0.76 -38.71 12.28
N THR A 603 -0.54 -38.68 12.48
CA THR A 603 -1.51 -38.27 11.43
C THR A 603 -2.06 -36.93 11.80
N PRO A 604 -2.09 -35.95 10.87
CA PRO A 604 -2.77 -34.69 11.14
C PRO A 604 -4.25 -34.97 11.32
N ALA A 605 -4.84 -34.41 12.35
CA ALA A 605 -6.30 -34.35 12.42
C ALA A 605 -6.78 -33.43 11.27
N VAL A 606 -7.41 -34.01 10.25
CA VAL A 606 -8.17 -33.22 9.28
C VAL A 606 -9.43 -32.77 10.01
N THR A 607 -9.48 -31.56 10.45
CA THR A 607 -10.64 -30.99 11.12
C THR A 607 -11.50 -30.25 10.10
N GLY A 608 -12.56 -30.91 9.66
CA GLY A 608 -13.73 -30.23 9.12
C GLY A 608 -14.36 -29.34 10.23
N PRO A 609 -15.23 -28.39 9.88
CA PRO A 609 -15.80 -27.47 10.87
C PRO A 609 -16.65 -28.19 11.93
N PHE A 610 -17.05 -29.46 11.70
CA PHE A 610 -17.82 -30.28 12.61
C PHE A 610 -17.02 -31.45 13.26
N ASP A 611 -15.74 -31.53 12.95
CA ASP A 611 -14.85 -32.52 13.58
C ASP A 611 -14.36 -32.03 14.96
N LYS A 612 -13.80 -32.95 15.74
CA LYS A 612 -13.09 -32.55 16.98
C LYS A 612 -11.82 -31.77 16.62
N ILE A 613 -11.75 -30.54 17.08
CA ILE A 613 -10.60 -29.65 16.92
C ILE A 613 -9.77 -29.72 18.18
N GLN A 614 -8.56 -30.24 18.10
CA GLN A 614 -7.63 -30.25 19.21
C GLN A 614 -7.21 -28.84 19.56
N ALA A 615 -7.30 -28.43 20.83
CA ALA A 615 -6.98 -27.08 21.25
C ALA A 615 -5.54 -26.68 20.90
N ILE A 616 -4.62 -27.64 20.89
CA ILE A 616 -3.20 -27.42 20.53
C ILE A 616 -2.98 -27.15 19.03
N SER A 617 -3.98 -27.38 18.16
CA SER A 617 -3.90 -27.07 16.72
C SER A 617 -4.16 -25.59 16.39
N VAL A 618 -4.29 -24.76 17.40
CA VAL A 618 -4.54 -23.33 17.31
C VAL A 618 -3.42 -22.61 16.57
N LYS A 619 -3.82 -21.64 15.69
CA LYS A 619 -2.88 -20.78 14.94
C LYS A 619 -2.84 -19.33 15.47
N ASP A 620 -3.84 -18.94 16.23
CA ASP A 620 -3.94 -17.62 16.87
C ASP A 620 -4.30 -17.80 18.35
N SER A 621 -3.52 -17.18 19.22
CA SER A 621 -3.68 -17.33 20.68
C SER A 621 -2.98 -16.21 21.43
N ARG A 622 -3.40 -15.99 22.65
CA ARG A 622 -2.76 -15.07 23.61
C ARG A 622 -2.63 -15.74 24.97
N ASP A 623 -1.44 -15.61 25.57
CA ASP A 623 -1.15 -15.96 26.96
C ASP A 623 -1.61 -17.35 27.36
N ILE A 624 -1.16 -18.35 26.58
CA ILE A 624 -1.46 -19.76 26.80
C ILE A 624 -0.17 -20.56 27.02
N THR A 625 -0.30 -21.71 27.68
CA THR A 625 0.73 -22.74 27.74
C THR A 625 0.21 -24.00 27.08
N ILE A 626 1.02 -24.65 26.22
CA ILE A 626 0.70 -25.95 25.64
C ILE A 626 1.51 -27.01 26.37
N SER A 627 0.82 -27.99 26.96
CA SER A 627 1.45 -29.13 27.67
C SER A 627 0.57 -30.37 27.59
N ASP A 628 1.17 -31.52 27.33
CA ASP A 628 0.52 -32.83 27.32
C ASP A 628 -0.75 -32.92 26.47
N GLY A 629 -0.72 -32.30 25.26
CA GLY A 629 -1.83 -32.32 24.31
C GLY A 629 -2.99 -31.39 24.64
N LYS A 630 -2.82 -30.43 25.56
CA LYS A 630 -3.84 -29.49 26.00
C LYS A 630 -3.32 -28.06 26.04
N VAL A 631 -4.24 -27.12 26.00
CA VAL A 631 -4.00 -25.68 26.20
C VAL A 631 -4.38 -25.32 27.62
N ILE A 632 -3.51 -24.58 28.30
CA ILE A 632 -3.73 -23.98 29.60
C ILE A 632 -3.81 -22.46 29.42
N PHE A 633 -4.90 -21.87 29.84
CA PHE A 633 -5.10 -20.40 29.80
C PHE A 633 -4.42 -19.76 31.02
N ASN A 634 -3.44 -18.88 30.81
CA ASN A 634 -2.61 -18.35 31.89
C ASN A 634 -3.20 -17.12 32.60
N SER A 635 -4.17 -16.43 31.97
CA SER A 635 -4.82 -15.24 32.52
C SER A 635 -6.29 -15.12 32.10
N THR A 636 -6.98 -14.11 32.60
CA THR A 636 -8.36 -13.78 32.22
C THR A 636 -8.45 -13.22 30.79
N ASP A 637 -7.35 -12.78 30.21
CA ASP A 637 -7.27 -12.25 28.84
C ASP A 637 -6.77 -13.27 27.83
N SER A 638 -6.48 -14.51 28.30
CA SER A 638 -6.05 -15.60 27.45
C SER A 638 -7.14 -16.02 26.49
N TYR A 639 -6.75 -16.31 25.24
CA TYR A 639 -7.64 -16.87 24.24
C TYR A 639 -6.92 -17.81 23.28
N ILE A 640 -7.72 -18.63 22.59
CA ILE A 640 -7.34 -19.32 21.36
C ILE A 640 -8.39 -19.03 20.27
N ALA A 641 -7.97 -19.03 19.00
CA ALA A 641 -8.86 -18.77 17.89
C ALA A 641 -8.70 -19.77 16.74
N PHE A 642 -9.82 -20.09 16.08
CA PHE A 642 -9.91 -20.98 14.92
C PHE A 642 -10.72 -20.30 13.82
N THR A 643 -10.22 -20.29 12.59
CA THR A 643 -11.04 -19.90 11.43
C THR A 643 -11.63 -21.16 10.81
N LEU A 644 -12.95 -21.23 10.80
CA LEU A 644 -13.71 -22.37 10.30
C LEU A 644 -14.67 -21.92 9.19
N ASP A 645 -14.87 -22.78 8.20
CA ASP A 645 -15.85 -22.55 7.13
C ASP A 645 -16.95 -23.63 7.21
N PHE A 646 -18.11 -23.21 7.71
CA PHE A 646 -19.30 -24.04 7.82
C PHE A 646 -20.07 -24.15 6.49
N GLY A 647 -19.70 -23.35 5.46
CA GLY A 647 -20.42 -23.30 4.20
C GLY A 647 -21.89 -22.91 4.40
N SER A 648 -22.79 -23.61 3.75
CA SER A 648 -24.25 -23.45 3.93
C SER A 648 -24.83 -24.22 5.13
N GLU A 649 -24.02 -25.07 5.78
CA GLU A 649 -24.46 -25.82 6.94
C GLU A 649 -24.44 -24.96 8.21
N LYS A 650 -25.31 -25.33 9.17
CA LYS A 650 -25.45 -24.56 10.42
C LYS A 650 -24.83 -25.33 11.58
N ALA A 651 -23.90 -24.73 12.29
CA ALA A 651 -23.54 -25.20 13.62
C ALA A 651 -24.54 -24.62 14.64
N THR A 652 -25.23 -25.48 15.33
CA THR A 652 -26.25 -25.12 16.32
C THR A 652 -25.78 -25.34 17.76
N LYS A 653 -24.74 -26.17 17.95
CA LYS A 653 -24.18 -26.53 19.24
C LYS A 653 -22.65 -26.50 19.17
N VAL A 654 -22.00 -26.32 20.32
CA VAL A 654 -20.58 -26.53 20.51
C VAL A 654 -20.35 -27.38 21.76
N ALA A 655 -19.43 -28.33 21.69
CA ALA A 655 -18.95 -29.11 22.80
C ALA A 655 -17.47 -28.83 23.04
N ALA A 656 -17.02 -28.89 24.26
CA ALA A 656 -15.63 -28.74 24.63
C ALA A 656 -15.24 -29.74 25.75
N TYR A 657 -14.01 -30.25 25.74
CA TYR A 657 -13.48 -31.08 26.81
C TYR A 657 -12.50 -30.28 27.63
N VAL A 658 -12.92 -29.98 28.87
CA VAL A 658 -12.30 -28.96 29.71
C VAL A 658 -12.08 -29.44 31.15
N LYS A 659 -11.12 -28.85 31.82
CA LYS A 659 -10.88 -28.97 33.24
C LYS A 659 -10.70 -27.58 33.88
N GLU A 660 -11.45 -27.30 34.91
CA GLU A 660 -11.38 -26.06 35.66
C GLU A 660 -10.83 -26.36 37.09
N PRO A 661 -9.60 -25.98 37.35
CA PRO A 661 -8.95 -26.35 38.63
C PRO A 661 -9.49 -25.60 39.85
N ASN A 662 -10.20 -24.48 39.66
CA ASN A 662 -10.54 -23.53 40.74
C ASN A 662 -12.06 -23.39 41.01
N ASN A 663 -12.90 -24.27 40.51
CA ASN A 663 -14.36 -24.40 40.78
C ASN A 663 -15.27 -23.23 40.46
N SER A 664 -14.86 -22.23 39.66
CA SER A 664 -15.76 -21.10 39.31
C SER A 664 -15.42 -20.39 38.02
N GLY A 665 -14.73 -21.06 37.08
CA GLY A 665 -14.38 -20.50 35.78
C GLY A 665 -15.51 -20.53 34.77
N GLN A 666 -15.44 -19.67 33.77
CA GLN A 666 -16.31 -19.68 32.60
C GLN A 666 -15.49 -19.77 31.34
N LEU A 667 -15.99 -20.51 30.36
CA LEU A 667 -15.46 -20.58 29.00
C LEU A 667 -16.44 -19.86 28.07
N PHE A 668 -15.94 -18.88 27.33
CA PHE A 668 -16.71 -18.09 26.37
C PHE A 668 -16.38 -18.53 24.95
N VAL A 669 -17.39 -18.71 24.13
CA VAL A 669 -17.24 -18.90 22.68
C VAL A 669 -17.80 -17.66 21.98
N ARG A 670 -16.94 -16.96 21.22
CA ARG A 670 -17.31 -15.72 20.53
C ARG A 670 -17.11 -15.86 19.03
N ASN A 671 -17.92 -15.19 18.26
CA ASN A 671 -17.91 -15.20 16.81
C ASN A 671 -17.39 -13.87 16.27
N GLY A 672 -16.41 -13.87 15.38
CA GLY A 672 -15.88 -12.73 14.65
C GLY A 672 -14.85 -11.90 15.41
N SER A 673 -15.03 -11.61 16.70
CA SER A 673 -14.07 -10.82 17.49
C SER A 673 -14.09 -11.16 18.97
N LEU A 674 -13.01 -10.81 19.68
CA LEU A 674 -12.91 -10.95 21.14
C LEU A 674 -13.88 -10.06 21.92
N SER A 675 -14.31 -8.94 21.35
CA SER A 675 -15.28 -8.02 21.93
C SER A 675 -16.73 -8.38 21.63
N ALA A 676 -16.99 -9.34 20.74
CA ALA A 676 -18.33 -9.77 20.39
C ALA A 676 -19.05 -10.37 21.61
N THR A 677 -20.38 -10.24 21.67
CA THR A 677 -21.19 -10.96 22.65
C THR A 677 -20.96 -12.46 22.49
N PRO A 678 -20.69 -13.22 23.56
CA PRO A 678 -20.51 -14.66 23.46
C PRO A 678 -21.71 -15.34 22.84
N THR A 679 -21.46 -16.21 21.83
CA THR A 679 -22.51 -17.06 21.24
C THR A 679 -22.91 -18.18 22.19
N THR A 680 -22.04 -18.53 23.12
CA THR A 680 -22.34 -19.39 24.28
C THR A 680 -21.36 -19.17 25.41
N VAL A 681 -21.77 -19.48 26.63
CA VAL A 681 -20.95 -19.43 27.85
C VAL A 681 -21.15 -20.71 28.63
N TYR A 682 -20.06 -21.36 29.02
CA TYR A 682 -20.06 -22.50 29.92
C TYR A 682 -19.70 -22.06 31.32
N ASN A 683 -20.56 -22.38 32.29
CA ASN A 683 -20.23 -22.28 33.71
C ASN A 683 -19.57 -23.61 34.14
N LEU A 684 -18.31 -23.56 34.46
CA LEU A 684 -17.52 -24.72 34.80
C LEU A 684 -17.42 -24.84 36.33
N GLY A 685 -17.95 -25.93 36.87
CA GLY A 685 -17.80 -26.26 38.29
C GLY A 685 -17.00 -27.57 38.45
N ASN A 686 -16.20 -27.64 39.49
CA ASN A 686 -15.37 -28.75 39.99
C ASN A 686 -14.23 -29.28 39.04
N GLY A 687 -13.07 -29.53 39.62
CA GLY A 687 -11.76 -29.65 39.03
C GLY A 687 -11.43 -30.88 38.18
N SER A 688 -12.37 -31.72 37.76
CA SER A 688 -12.13 -32.89 36.90
C SER A 688 -12.40 -32.63 35.44
N TRP A 689 -11.72 -33.33 34.53
CA TRP A 689 -11.98 -33.33 33.10
C TRP A 689 -13.41 -33.75 32.79
N LYS A 690 -14.09 -32.97 31.97
CA LYS A 690 -15.46 -33.26 31.54
C LYS A 690 -15.77 -32.68 30.17
N GLU A 691 -16.66 -33.35 29.45
CA GLU A 691 -17.29 -32.76 28.25
C GLU A 691 -18.42 -31.81 28.70
N VAL A 692 -18.40 -30.60 28.15
CA VAL A 692 -19.48 -29.62 28.27
C VAL A 692 -20.04 -29.36 26.89
N SER A 693 -21.36 -29.15 26.77
CA SER A 693 -22.01 -28.83 25.51
C SER A 693 -23.09 -27.79 25.69
N SER A 694 -23.23 -26.88 24.75
CA SER A 694 -24.24 -25.81 24.79
C SER A 694 -24.72 -25.44 23.39
N SER A 695 -25.93 -24.89 23.29
CA SER A 695 -26.44 -24.32 22.07
C SER A 695 -25.73 -23.00 21.73
N LEU A 696 -25.55 -22.74 20.44
CA LEU A 696 -25.05 -21.50 19.91
C LEU A 696 -26.18 -20.53 19.62
N ASN A 697 -26.04 -19.29 20.04
CA ASN A 697 -26.99 -18.21 19.74
C ASN A 697 -26.22 -16.92 19.43
N PRO A 698 -26.19 -16.42 18.18
CA PRO A 698 -26.77 -17.08 16.99
C PRO A 698 -26.04 -18.34 16.53
N ASN A 699 -26.68 -19.17 15.70
CA ASN A 699 -26.03 -20.29 15.01
C ASN A 699 -24.93 -19.78 14.07
N LEU A 700 -23.89 -20.58 13.84
CA LEU A 700 -22.79 -20.24 12.98
C LEU A 700 -22.93 -20.82 11.59
N THR A 701 -22.66 -20.01 10.56
CA THR A 701 -22.68 -20.40 9.14
C THR A 701 -21.54 -19.68 8.40
N GLY A 702 -21.18 -20.16 7.20
CA GLY A 702 -20.14 -19.54 6.37
C GLY A 702 -18.75 -19.61 7.01
N LYS A 703 -17.84 -18.80 6.48
CA LYS A 703 -16.46 -18.71 7.01
C LYS A 703 -16.39 -17.67 8.12
N THR A 704 -15.92 -18.09 9.29
CA THR A 704 -15.84 -17.19 10.46
C THR A 704 -14.70 -17.58 11.39
N THR A 705 -14.20 -16.62 12.16
CA THR A 705 -13.21 -16.86 13.22
C THR A 705 -13.91 -16.98 14.56
N ILE A 706 -13.63 -18.07 15.27
CA ILE A 706 -14.18 -18.38 16.59
C ILE A 706 -13.10 -18.19 17.64
N TYR A 707 -13.39 -17.36 18.63
CA TYR A 707 -12.53 -17.14 19.79
C TYR A 707 -13.05 -17.92 20.99
N ILE A 708 -12.13 -18.62 21.65
CA ILE A 708 -12.40 -19.32 22.90
C ILE A 708 -11.60 -18.63 24.00
N GLN A 709 -12.27 -18.07 24.98
CA GLN A 709 -11.70 -17.23 26.03
C GLN A 709 -12.18 -17.70 27.41
N THR A 710 -11.41 -17.44 28.46
CA THR A 710 -11.81 -17.71 29.84
C THR A 710 -11.80 -16.44 30.67
N ASN A 711 -12.56 -16.44 31.77
CA ASN A 711 -12.48 -15.41 32.80
C ASN A 711 -11.59 -15.80 33.97
N LYS A 712 -10.84 -16.91 33.87
CA LYS A 712 -9.93 -17.40 34.93
C LYS A 712 -8.66 -18.04 34.39
N ALA A 713 -7.56 -17.76 35.03
CA ALA A 713 -6.30 -18.48 34.82
C ALA A 713 -6.37 -19.92 35.27
N GLY A 714 -5.64 -20.82 34.61
CA GLY A 714 -5.49 -22.22 34.95
C GLY A 714 -6.54 -23.15 34.32
N LEU A 715 -7.50 -22.64 33.53
CA LEU A 715 -8.42 -23.50 32.79
C LEU A 715 -7.64 -24.30 31.74
N GLU A 716 -7.91 -25.61 31.66
CA GLU A 716 -7.30 -26.52 30.71
C GLU A 716 -8.34 -26.95 29.66
N LEU A 717 -7.98 -26.91 28.36
CA LEU A 717 -8.82 -27.27 27.23
C LEU A 717 -8.06 -28.27 26.34
N GLU A 718 -8.69 -29.41 26.03
CA GLU A 718 -8.13 -30.43 25.16
C GLU A 718 -8.66 -30.33 23.74
N TRP A 719 -9.99 -30.24 23.57
CA TRP A 719 -10.61 -30.11 22.27
C TRP A 719 -11.95 -29.36 22.32
N VAL A 720 -12.35 -28.85 21.14
CA VAL A 720 -13.70 -28.33 20.87
C VAL A 720 -14.31 -29.02 19.66
N GLN A 721 -15.65 -29.10 19.60
CA GLN A 721 -16.38 -29.67 18.48
C GLN A 721 -17.68 -28.89 18.24
N PHE A 722 -17.85 -28.36 17.04
CA PHE A 722 -19.12 -27.80 16.59
C PHE A 722 -20.04 -28.93 16.09
N ARG A 723 -21.35 -28.79 16.32
CA ARG A 723 -22.34 -29.82 15.94
C ARG A 723 -23.52 -29.14 15.24
N LYS A 724 -24.12 -29.89 14.28
CA LYS A 724 -25.31 -29.47 13.53
C LYS A 724 -26.56 -29.43 14.40
#